data_4b23115ce74e07361a8453e38d67b523
#
_entry.id   4b23115ce74e07361a8453e38d67b523
#
_cell.length_a   1.000
_cell.length_b   1.000
_cell.length_c   1.000
_cell.angle_alpha   90.00
_cell.angle_beta   90.00
_cell.angle_gamma   90.00
#
_symmetry.space_group_name_H-M   'P 1'
#
loop_
_entity.id
_entity.type
_entity.pdbx_description
1 polymer ?
#
loop_
_entity_poly.entity_id
_entity_poly.type
_entity_poly.pdbx_seq_one_letter_code
_entity_poly.pdbx_strand_id
1 'polypeptide(L)'
;MRQDSSITEIKGIGEKTKKLFEKMGVYTVGDILLHFPRNYIQYPHPVPIDEMTAEHMQTEDKLAIVARIERTPVTRSGRHMQVTLLVIGSPGHQIQLIWYRMPYIRNTLTHGKYFVFYGNVHIKDGKFVMEQPVVYTPEAYQEIENCFLPVYTLTSGITNNLMIKTMRQALDEEELLTDFLPGEIRTRRKLCEYNYAVKQIHFPDTMERLIEARKRLVFDEFFLFIMGMQYQKEKRTRQENRFVMEHPEFVEDLIQKLPYELTGAQRRALHDVTENMQGPYAMQRLIQGDVGSGKTILAFLAMAWCAQNGYQSAIMAPTEVLAQQHYETFQKLCEQFGLHFPVILLTGSMTAKQKRSAYERLELYENALIVGTRALIQEKPAYANLALVITDEQHRFGVRQREEFAQKGDMPHILVMSATPIPRTLAIIIYGDMDISVVDEVPARRLPIKNCVVNTAYRPKAYAFVADEVKKGHQAYVICPLVEASEGTQGENVIDYSKTLMEELPSGIQVGVLHGKMKSSKKNEIMQEFAENKIQVLVSTTVVEVGVNVPNATVMLIENADRFGLAQLHQLRGRVGRGDAQSYCIMINASSAKTAKKRLEILNKSNDGFFIASEDLKLRGPGDFFGIRQSGDLVFALADIYQDAAVLQEASEEVKTILEEDPELTEPGHHILQKKMMQFQEDQLSKMNL
;
A
#
# COMPACT_ATOMS: atom_id res chain seq x y z
N MET A 1 17.81 2.63 36.79
CA MET A 1 18.09 3.57 35.66
C MET A 1 16.77 4.22 35.23
N ARG A 2 16.80 5.46 34.74
CA ARG A 2 15.56 6.09 34.18
C ARG A 2 15.58 5.96 32.67
N GLN A 3 14.41 6.03 32.05
CA GLN A 3 14.32 5.95 30.57
C GLN A 3 15.19 7.00 29.84
N ASP A 4 15.37 8.19 30.44
CA ASP A 4 16.18 9.29 29.88
C ASP A 4 17.66 9.18 30.24
N SER A 5 18.06 8.18 31.05
CA SER A 5 19.47 7.95 31.42
C SER A 5 20.29 7.60 30.18
N SER A 6 21.53 8.08 30.14
CA SER A 6 22.47 7.74 29.06
C SER A 6 22.68 6.23 28.97
N ILE A 7 22.82 5.70 27.77
CA ILE A 7 23.13 4.27 27.56
C ILE A 7 24.42 3.83 28.23
N THR A 8 25.33 4.74 28.59
CA THR A 8 26.58 4.47 29.32
C THR A 8 26.37 4.07 30.79
N GLU A 9 25.18 4.28 31.35
CA GLU A 9 24.83 3.78 32.68
C GLU A 9 24.69 2.26 32.71
N ILE A 10 24.46 1.62 31.54
CA ILE A 10 24.43 0.17 31.44
C ILE A 10 25.85 -0.39 31.56
N LYS A 11 26.06 -1.32 32.48
CA LYS A 11 27.37 -1.90 32.78
C LYS A 11 27.99 -2.58 31.55
N GLY A 12 29.19 -2.15 31.18
CA GLY A 12 29.94 -2.67 30.04
C GLY A 12 29.84 -1.83 28.76
N ILE A 13 29.08 -0.71 28.77
CA ILE A 13 29.06 0.26 27.69
C ILE A 13 29.96 1.44 28.00
N GLY A 14 31.16 1.44 27.41
CA GLY A 14 32.08 2.58 27.44
C GLY A 14 31.91 3.50 26.23
N GLU A 15 32.61 4.64 26.21
CA GLU A 15 32.52 5.67 25.15
C GLU A 15 32.72 5.14 23.73
N LYS A 16 33.54 4.12 23.52
CA LYS A 16 33.70 3.50 22.18
C LYS A 16 32.44 2.75 21.74
N THR A 17 31.81 2.01 22.65
CA THR A 17 30.59 1.24 22.40
C THR A 17 29.38 2.18 22.26
N LYS A 18 29.30 3.25 23.06
CA LYS A 18 28.32 4.31 22.95
C LYS A 18 28.23 4.86 21.53
N LYS A 19 29.39 5.24 20.94
CA LYS A 19 29.42 5.74 19.53
C LYS A 19 28.89 4.75 18.52
N LEU A 20 28.93 3.46 18.80
CA LEU A 20 28.32 2.45 17.91
C LEU A 20 26.81 2.38 18.10
N PHE A 21 26.30 2.52 19.32
CA PHE A 21 24.85 2.63 19.57
C PHE A 21 24.26 3.92 19.01
N GLU A 22 24.98 5.04 19.12
CA GLU A 22 24.57 6.32 18.52
C GLU A 22 24.39 6.22 17.00
N LYS A 23 25.20 5.40 16.29
CA LYS A 23 25.00 5.12 14.86
C LYS A 23 23.73 4.34 14.55
N MET A 24 23.13 3.70 15.54
CA MET A 24 21.84 3.01 15.45
C MET A 24 20.68 3.90 15.89
N GLY A 25 20.93 5.16 16.27
CA GLY A 25 19.94 6.06 16.84
C GLY A 25 19.60 5.79 18.31
N VAL A 26 20.45 5.04 19.03
CA VAL A 26 20.26 4.65 20.44
C VAL A 26 21.16 5.50 21.31
N TYR A 27 20.59 6.42 22.08
CA TYR A 27 21.28 7.38 22.96
C TYR A 27 21.01 7.12 24.44
N THR A 28 19.81 6.67 24.77
CA THR A 28 19.28 6.50 26.11
C THR A 28 18.89 5.04 26.40
N VAL A 29 18.64 4.75 27.68
CA VAL A 29 18.07 3.47 28.11
C VAL A 29 16.68 3.24 27.52
N GLY A 30 15.87 4.29 27.38
CA GLY A 30 14.58 4.22 26.69
C GLY A 30 14.69 3.82 25.22
N ASP A 31 15.67 4.39 24.51
CA ASP A 31 15.87 4.06 23.09
C ASP A 31 16.23 2.59 22.87
N ILE A 32 17.06 2.00 23.72
CA ILE A 32 17.41 0.58 23.57
C ILE A 32 16.21 -0.32 23.88
N LEU A 33 15.36 0.02 24.84
CA LEU A 33 14.15 -0.73 25.18
C LEU A 33 13.11 -0.72 24.04
N LEU A 34 13.15 0.29 23.20
CA LEU A 34 12.29 0.43 22.02
C LEU A 34 12.98 -0.05 20.72
N HIS A 35 14.21 -0.59 20.82
CA HIS A 35 14.88 -1.21 19.68
C HIS A 35 14.49 -2.68 19.58
N PHE A 36 13.37 -2.96 18.93
CA PHE A 36 12.73 -4.29 18.90
C PHE A 36 13.49 -5.31 18.05
N PRO A 37 13.39 -6.62 18.40
CA PRO A 37 13.95 -7.70 17.60
C PRO A 37 13.24 -7.80 16.24
N ARG A 38 14.01 -8.04 15.18
CA ARG A 38 13.47 -8.31 13.84
C ARG A 38 12.98 -9.76 13.68
N ASN A 39 13.52 -10.70 14.49
CA ASN A 39 13.21 -12.12 14.43
C ASN A 39 13.64 -12.80 15.73
N TYR A 40 13.27 -14.08 15.89
CA TYR A 40 13.66 -14.91 17.02
C TYR A 40 14.25 -16.22 16.53
N ILE A 41 15.26 -16.72 17.25
CA ILE A 41 15.80 -18.05 17.07
C ILE A 41 15.20 -18.92 18.18
N GLN A 42 14.45 -19.94 17.81
CA GLN A 42 13.98 -20.95 18.75
C GLN A 42 14.94 -22.13 18.71
N TYR A 43 15.40 -22.55 19.88
CA TYR A 43 16.25 -23.71 20.01
C TYR A 43 15.38 -24.96 20.30
N PRO A 44 15.29 -25.90 19.35
CA PRO A 44 14.45 -27.08 19.49
C PRO A 44 15.00 -28.04 20.54
N HIS A 45 14.15 -28.95 21.03
CA HIS A 45 14.60 -30.04 21.89
C HIS A 45 15.69 -30.88 21.20
N PRO A 46 16.83 -31.17 21.89
CA PRO A 46 17.91 -31.93 21.26
C PRO A 46 17.49 -33.40 21.04
N VAL A 47 17.56 -33.81 19.78
CA VAL A 47 17.25 -35.21 19.40
C VAL A 47 18.53 -36.04 19.50
N PRO A 48 18.50 -37.20 20.21
CA PRO A 48 19.62 -38.13 20.19
C PRO A 48 19.92 -38.62 18.77
N ILE A 49 21.21 -38.71 18.44
CA ILE A 49 21.61 -39.07 17.06
C ILE A 49 21.03 -40.42 16.62
N ASP A 50 20.86 -41.37 17.54
CA ASP A 50 20.34 -42.70 17.26
C ASP A 50 18.80 -42.72 17.07
N GLU A 51 18.09 -41.65 17.44
CA GLU A 51 16.63 -41.49 17.27
C GLU A 51 16.29 -40.62 16.04
N MET A 52 17.31 -40.13 15.30
CA MET A 52 17.10 -39.32 14.11
C MET A 52 16.42 -40.11 12.98
N THR A 53 15.31 -39.61 12.47
CA THR A 53 14.58 -40.19 11.34
C THR A 53 14.89 -39.45 10.03
N ALA A 54 14.56 -40.07 8.90
CA ALA A 54 14.72 -39.43 7.60
C ALA A 54 13.87 -38.12 7.46
N GLU A 55 12.74 -38.04 8.18
CA GLU A 55 11.90 -36.83 8.22
C GLU A 55 12.62 -35.70 8.94
N HIS A 56 13.24 -35.94 10.07
CA HIS A 56 14.06 -34.95 10.78
C HIS A 56 15.18 -34.39 9.89
N MET A 57 15.74 -35.22 9.00
CA MET A 57 16.87 -34.86 8.17
C MET A 57 16.50 -34.15 6.86
N GLN A 58 15.20 -34.05 6.50
CA GLN A 58 14.69 -33.38 5.31
C GLN A 58 14.02 -32.04 5.60
N THR A 59 13.97 -31.61 6.86
CA THR A 59 13.44 -30.30 7.21
C THR A 59 14.41 -29.17 6.82
N GLU A 60 13.87 -28.05 6.38
CA GLU A 60 14.67 -26.82 6.16
C GLU A 60 15.06 -26.14 7.49
N ASP A 61 14.48 -26.57 8.61
CA ASP A 61 14.70 -26.01 9.93
C ASP A 61 16.02 -26.50 10.55
N LYS A 62 16.61 -25.67 11.40
CA LYS A 62 17.81 -26.04 12.15
C LYS A 62 17.48 -27.09 13.21
N LEU A 63 18.27 -28.11 13.30
CA LEU A 63 18.15 -29.19 14.26
C LEU A 63 19.18 -29.07 15.38
N ALA A 64 18.81 -29.51 16.56
CA ALA A 64 19.72 -29.77 17.66
C ALA A 64 19.92 -31.29 17.81
N ILE A 65 21.15 -31.72 17.74
CA ILE A 65 21.50 -33.16 17.81
C ILE A 65 22.42 -33.38 18.99
N VAL A 66 21.99 -34.20 19.93
CA VAL A 66 22.86 -34.63 21.04
C VAL A 66 23.59 -35.93 20.68
N ALA A 67 24.90 -35.90 20.78
CA ALA A 67 25.74 -37.06 20.49
C ALA A 67 26.95 -37.15 21.44
N ARG A 68 27.35 -38.41 21.75
CA ARG A 68 28.60 -38.72 22.45
C ARG A 68 29.76 -38.71 21.45
N ILE A 69 30.90 -38.12 21.86
CA ILE A 69 32.10 -38.08 21.03
C ILE A 69 32.84 -39.40 21.14
N GLU A 70 32.68 -40.24 20.12
CA GLU A 70 33.36 -41.56 20.07
C GLU A 70 34.64 -41.56 19.22
N ARG A 71 34.78 -40.50 18.36
CA ARG A 71 35.92 -40.36 17.46
C ARG A 71 36.55 -38.98 17.64
N THR A 72 37.86 -38.91 17.59
CA THR A 72 38.56 -37.61 17.65
C THR A 72 38.37 -36.83 16.34
N PRO A 73 38.03 -35.53 16.41
CA PRO A 73 37.91 -34.74 15.20
C PRO A 73 39.24 -34.68 14.42
N VAL A 74 39.16 -34.79 13.10
CA VAL A 74 40.31 -34.77 12.20
C VAL A 74 40.42 -33.42 11.52
N THR A 75 41.54 -32.72 11.71
CA THR A 75 41.81 -31.45 11.03
C THR A 75 42.71 -31.72 9.81
N ARG A 76 42.28 -31.29 8.63
CA ARG A 76 43.06 -31.34 7.39
C ARG A 76 43.39 -29.93 6.94
N SER A 77 44.64 -29.66 6.61
CA SER A 77 45.09 -28.38 6.07
C SER A 77 45.26 -28.51 4.52
N GLY A 78 44.46 -27.80 3.76
CA GLY A 78 44.59 -27.63 2.33
C GLY A 78 45.35 -26.32 1.97
N ARG A 79 45.63 -26.09 0.66
CA ARG A 79 46.38 -24.90 0.21
C ARG A 79 45.80 -23.54 0.63
N HIS A 80 44.49 -23.46 0.85
CA HIS A 80 43.80 -22.20 1.16
C HIS A 80 42.86 -22.27 2.40
N MET A 81 42.64 -23.44 3.01
CA MET A 81 41.65 -23.59 4.07
C MET A 81 41.92 -24.79 4.99
N GLN A 82 41.74 -24.60 6.30
CA GLN A 82 41.73 -25.68 7.28
C GLN A 82 40.28 -26.15 7.45
N VAL A 83 40.07 -27.47 7.46
CA VAL A 83 38.79 -28.12 7.63
C VAL A 83 38.88 -29.12 8.78
N THR A 84 38.02 -28.97 9.79
CA THR A 84 37.90 -29.95 10.88
C THR A 84 36.66 -30.79 10.62
N LEU A 85 36.80 -32.10 10.64
CA LEU A 85 35.77 -33.10 10.32
C LEU A 85 35.55 -33.99 11.53
N LEU A 86 34.30 -34.27 11.87
CA LEU A 86 33.89 -35.23 12.86
C LEU A 86 32.69 -36.02 12.31
N VAL A 87 32.69 -37.34 12.53
CA VAL A 87 31.52 -38.18 12.23
C VAL A 87 30.93 -38.65 13.57
N ILE A 88 29.65 -38.37 13.78
CA ILE A 88 28.88 -38.80 14.95
C ILE A 88 27.83 -39.81 14.54
N GLY A 89 27.38 -40.66 15.50
CA GLY A 89 26.35 -41.68 15.29
C GLY A 89 26.88 -43.04 14.89
N SER A 90 26.01 -44.08 15.00
CA SER A 90 26.25 -45.48 14.69
C SER A 90 26.20 -45.79 13.19
N PRO A 91 26.76 -46.93 12.71
CA PRO A 91 26.60 -47.33 11.30
C PRO A 91 25.14 -47.35 10.88
N GLY A 92 24.78 -46.56 9.87
CA GLY A 92 23.40 -46.38 9.37
C GLY A 92 22.71 -45.08 9.78
N HIS A 93 23.17 -44.44 10.86
CA HIS A 93 22.67 -43.14 11.36
C HIS A 93 23.82 -42.18 11.60
N GLN A 94 24.66 -41.96 10.59
CA GLN A 94 25.85 -41.11 10.74
C GLN A 94 25.65 -39.72 10.13
N ILE A 95 26.09 -38.70 10.85
CA ILE A 95 26.15 -37.33 10.37
C ILE A 95 27.60 -36.88 10.37
N GLN A 96 28.02 -36.25 9.28
CA GLN A 96 29.33 -35.64 9.15
C GLN A 96 29.27 -34.16 9.53
N LEU A 97 29.96 -33.76 10.59
CA LEU A 97 30.08 -32.38 11.04
C LEU A 97 31.33 -31.77 10.43
N ILE A 98 31.22 -30.57 9.86
CA ILE A 98 32.30 -29.90 9.13
C ILE A 98 32.44 -28.47 9.64
N TRP A 99 33.66 -28.11 10.07
CA TRP A 99 34.05 -26.74 10.43
C TRP A 99 35.17 -26.23 9.55
N TYR A 100 34.97 -25.06 8.98
CA TYR A 100 35.97 -24.38 8.17
C TYR A 100 36.69 -23.31 9.01
N ARG A 101 38.03 -23.26 8.93
CA ARG A 101 38.90 -22.30 9.65
C ARG A 101 38.75 -22.31 11.18
N MET A 102 38.33 -23.44 11.77
CA MET A 102 38.14 -23.60 13.21
C MET A 102 38.91 -24.82 13.75
N PRO A 103 40.26 -24.81 13.74
CA PRO A 103 41.05 -25.97 14.22
C PRO A 103 40.91 -26.21 15.73
N TYR A 104 40.55 -25.19 16.51
CA TYR A 104 40.38 -25.26 17.98
C TYR A 104 39.21 -26.17 18.37
N ILE A 105 38.25 -26.43 17.53
CA ILE A 105 37.10 -27.34 17.76
C ILE A 105 37.60 -28.74 18.15
N ARG A 106 38.73 -29.18 17.59
CA ARG A 106 39.37 -30.45 17.96
C ARG A 106 39.70 -30.55 19.47
N ASN A 107 40.08 -29.45 20.08
CA ASN A 107 40.45 -29.41 21.50
C ASN A 107 39.22 -29.22 22.40
N THR A 108 38.13 -28.65 21.86
CA THR A 108 36.86 -28.46 22.55
C THR A 108 36.09 -29.77 22.71
N LEU A 109 36.06 -30.57 21.65
CA LEU A 109 35.30 -31.82 21.60
C LEU A 109 36.10 -32.99 22.26
N THR A 110 35.86 -33.19 23.56
CA THR A 110 36.54 -34.20 24.33
C THR A 110 35.92 -35.57 24.12
N HIS A 111 36.74 -36.57 23.86
CA HIS A 111 36.30 -37.96 23.70
C HIS A 111 35.53 -38.48 24.94
N GLY A 112 34.45 -39.19 24.72
CA GLY A 112 33.58 -39.76 25.75
C GLY A 112 32.55 -38.82 26.36
N LYS A 113 32.60 -37.49 26.06
CA LYS A 113 31.61 -36.53 26.51
C LYS A 113 30.46 -36.33 25.49
N TYR A 114 29.32 -35.88 26.00
CA TYR A 114 28.19 -35.48 25.20
C TYR A 114 28.26 -34.02 24.83
N PHE A 115 27.84 -33.69 23.61
CA PHE A 115 27.66 -32.31 23.10
C PHE A 115 26.39 -32.21 22.32
N VAL A 116 25.82 -31.00 22.25
CA VAL A 116 24.70 -30.67 21.39
C VAL A 116 25.20 -29.87 20.19
N PHE A 117 24.88 -30.35 18.99
CA PHE A 117 25.25 -29.74 17.71
C PHE A 117 24.00 -29.11 17.11
N TYR A 118 24.04 -27.79 16.91
CA TYR A 118 22.91 -27.02 16.37
C TYR A 118 23.24 -26.46 14.99
N GLY A 119 22.45 -26.83 13.99
CA GLY A 119 22.65 -26.39 12.60
C GLY A 119 21.71 -27.05 11.62
N ASN A 120 21.86 -26.72 10.32
CA ASN A 120 21.10 -27.34 9.25
C ASN A 120 21.75 -28.66 8.82
N VAL A 121 20.94 -29.71 8.66
CA VAL A 121 21.37 -30.97 8.08
C VAL A 121 20.99 -31.02 6.62
N HIS A 122 21.90 -31.38 5.75
CA HIS A 122 21.65 -31.54 4.33
C HIS A 122 22.35 -32.80 3.77
N ILE A 123 21.94 -33.27 2.62
CA ILE A 123 22.57 -34.44 1.96
C ILE A 123 23.63 -33.93 0.97
N LYS A 124 24.88 -34.42 1.12
CA LYS A 124 25.99 -34.16 0.22
C LYS A 124 26.68 -35.48 -0.08
N ASP A 125 26.82 -35.81 -1.37
CA ASP A 125 27.42 -37.07 -1.83
C ASP A 125 26.82 -38.32 -1.16
N GLY A 126 25.47 -38.32 -0.94
CA GLY A 126 24.75 -39.42 -0.30
C GLY A 126 24.97 -39.56 1.21
N LYS A 127 25.58 -38.57 1.87
CA LYS A 127 25.82 -38.53 3.32
C LYS A 127 25.09 -37.36 3.94
N PHE A 128 24.61 -37.54 5.16
CA PHE A 128 24.12 -36.45 5.96
C PHE A 128 25.26 -35.59 6.48
N VAL A 129 25.18 -34.27 6.23
CA VAL A 129 26.22 -33.32 6.55
C VAL A 129 25.62 -32.14 7.30
N MET A 130 26.27 -31.69 8.36
CA MET A 130 25.98 -30.43 9.04
C MET A 130 27.22 -29.55 8.96
N GLU A 131 27.14 -28.45 8.22
CA GLU A 131 28.25 -27.52 8.03
C GLU A 131 28.18 -26.40 9.07
N GLN A 132 29.33 -26.06 9.68
CA GLN A 132 29.47 -25.02 10.70
C GLN A 132 28.50 -25.12 11.87
N PRO A 133 28.24 -26.32 12.45
CA PRO A 133 27.35 -26.41 13.62
C PRO A 133 27.90 -25.62 14.80
N VAL A 134 26.97 -24.96 15.52
CA VAL A 134 27.27 -24.41 16.84
C VAL A 134 27.34 -25.54 17.86
N VAL A 135 28.33 -25.53 18.72
CA VAL A 135 28.56 -26.60 19.71
C VAL A 135 28.24 -26.08 21.08
N TYR A 136 27.40 -26.82 21.80
CA TYR A 136 27.06 -26.55 23.20
C TYR A 136 27.37 -27.75 24.06
N THR A 137 27.66 -27.52 25.36
CA THR A 137 27.53 -28.60 26.36
C THR A 137 26.05 -28.84 26.64
N PRO A 138 25.62 -30.06 27.08
CA PRO A 138 24.21 -30.32 27.38
C PRO A 138 23.64 -29.29 28.40
N GLU A 139 24.41 -28.93 29.41
CA GLU A 139 24.00 -27.96 30.44
C GLU A 139 23.76 -26.56 29.82
N ALA A 140 24.70 -26.10 29.00
CA ALA A 140 24.58 -24.80 28.34
C ALA A 140 23.43 -24.77 27.31
N TYR A 141 23.12 -25.92 26.68
CA TYR A 141 22.00 -25.99 25.78
C TYR A 141 20.66 -26.03 26.52
N GLN A 142 20.58 -26.68 27.66
CA GLN A 142 19.39 -26.73 28.51
C GLN A 142 18.94 -25.33 28.96
N GLU A 143 19.86 -24.40 29.17
CA GLU A 143 19.54 -23.02 29.53
C GLU A 143 18.89 -22.23 28.41
N ILE A 144 19.07 -22.63 27.14
CA ILE A 144 18.53 -21.96 25.93
C ILE A 144 17.48 -22.76 25.21
N GLU A 145 17.26 -24.00 25.63
CA GLU A 145 16.27 -24.90 25.05
C GLU A 145 14.84 -24.32 25.17
N ASN A 146 14.11 -24.34 24.07
CA ASN A 146 12.77 -23.75 23.95
C ASN A 146 12.71 -22.23 24.23
N CYS A 147 13.85 -21.56 24.46
CA CYS A 147 13.87 -20.10 24.57
C CYS A 147 13.78 -19.43 23.18
N PHE A 148 13.08 -18.34 23.14
CA PHE A 148 13.06 -17.44 21.98
C PHE A 148 14.21 -16.42 22.15
N LEU A 149 15.33 -16.63 21.46
CA LEU A 149 16.43 -15.68 21.49
C LEU A 149 16.23 -14.60 20.43
N PRO A 150 16.17 -13.30 20.82
CA PRO A 150 15.93 -12.22 19.89
C PRO A 150 17.13 -12.00 18.96
N VAL A 151 16.82 -11.69 17.71
CA VAL A 151 17.77 -11.26 16.68
C VAL A 151 17.49 -9.81 16.33
N TYR A 152 18.44 -8.93 16.62
CA TYR A 152 18.32 -7.50 16.41
C TYR A 152 18.91 -7.05 15.06
N THR A 153 18.45 -5.91 14.58
CA THR A 153 19.13 -5.17 13.51
C THR A 153 20.33 -4.47 14.11
N LEU A 154 21.53 -4.71 13.56
CA LEU A 154 22.78 -4.28 14.16
C LEU A 154 23.64 -3.50 13.16
N THR A 155 24.49 -2.60 13.68
CA THR A 155 25.55 -1.94 12.92
C THR A 155 26.89 -2.68 13.07
N SER A 156 27.82 -2.43 12.15
CA SER A 156 29.16 -3.00 12.21
C SER A 156 29.86 -2.64 13.53
N GLY A 157 30.35 -3.65 14.23
CA GLY A 157 31.02 -3.52 15.54
C GLY A 157 30.14 -3.86 16.76
N ILE A 158 28.83 -4.02 16.60
CA ILE A 158 27.93 -4.54 17.65
C ILE A 158 27.54 -5.97 17.29
N THR A 159 27.67 -6.89 18.25
CA THR A 159 27.23 -8.29 18.10
C THR A 159 25.88 -8.50 18.75
N ASN A 160 25.11 -9.49 18.26
CA ASN A 160 23.81 -9.82 18.84
C ASN A 160 23.92 -10.21 20.32
N ASN A 161 25.01 -10.90 20.71
CA ASN A 161 25.24 -11.26 22.09
C ASN A 161 25.47 -10.04 23.00
N LEU A 162 26.19 -9.01 22.50
CA LEU A 162 26.35 -7.76 23.22
C LEU A 162 24.99 -7.07 23.39
N MET A 163 24.20 -7.02 22.31
CA MET A 163 22.85 -6.43 22.33
C MET A 163 21.94 -7.13 23.34
N ILE A 164 21.87 -8.46 23.31
CA ILE A 164 21.09 -9.27 24.25
C ILE A 164 21.51 -9.00 25.70
N LYS A 165 22.83 -8.97 25.95
CA LYS A 165 23.37 -8.70 27.32
C LYS A 165 22.99 -7.29 27.78
N THR A 166 23.11 -6.31 26.91
CA THR A 166 22.74 -4.92 27.23
C THR A 166 21.24 -4.79 27.48
N MET A 167 20.42 -5.44 26.64
CA MET A 167 18.95 -5.44 26.78
C MET A 167 18.50 -6.08 28.10
N ARG A 168 19.10 -7.23 28.50
CA ARG A 168 18.77 -7.87 29.78
C ARG A 168 19.03 -6.93 30.95
N GLN A 169 20.18 -6.25 30.95
CA GLN A 169 20.50 -5.28 32.02
C GLN A 169 19.54 -4.08 32.02
N ALA A 170 19.11 -3.61 30.84
CA ALA A 170 18.15 -2.52 30.76
C ALA A 170 16.76 -2.93 31.28
N LEU A 171 16.36 -4.22 31.11
CA LEU A 171 15.10 -4.75 31.56
C LEU A 171 15.02 -5.22 33.01
N ASP A 172 16.17 -5.24 33.75
CA ASP A 172 16.23 -5.67 35.15
C ASP A 172 15.56 -4.68 36.13
N GLU A 173 15.21 -3.46 35.68
CA GLU A 173 14.48 -2.47 36.47
C GLU A 173 12.98 -2.78 36.47
N GLU A 174 12.26 -2.45 37.55
CA GLU A 174 10.85 -2.82 37.72
C GLU A 174 9.90 -1.90 36.92
N GLU A 175 10.16 -0.59 36.91
CA GLU A 175 9.33 0.42 36.22
C GLU A 175 10.20 1.27 35.27
N LEU A 176 10.28 0.84 34.01
CA LEU A 176 11.19 1.43 33.04
C LEU A 176 10.53 2.50 32.18
N LEU A 177 9.32 2.26 31.73
CA LEU A 177 8.61 3.10 30.78
C LEU A 177 7.24 3.48 31.34
N THR A 178 6.84 4.73 31.14
CA THR A 178 5.52 5.20 31.54
C THR A 178 4.50 4.75 30.53
N ASP A 179 3.45 4.02 30.98
CA ASP A 179 2.30 3.68 30.15
C ASP A 179 1.49 4.93 29.87
N PHE A 180 1.40 5.30 28.60
CA PHE A 180 0.67 6.50 28.16
C PHE A 180 -0.78 6.19 27.76
N LEU A 181 -1.13 4.91 27.56
CA LEU A 181 -2.46 4.51 27.11
C LEU A 181 -3.44 4.56 28.30
N PRO A 182 -4.58 5.24 28.19
CA PRO A 182 -5.62 5.25 29.22
C PRO A 182 -6.06 3.83 29.58
N GLY A 183 -6.22 3.57 30.89
CA GLY A 183 -6.53 2.24 31.42
C GLY A 183 -7.85 1.67 30.90
N GLU A 184 -8.81 2.53 30.56
CA GLU A 184 -10.10 2.14 29.97
C GLU A 184 -9.94 1.52 28.59
N ILE A 185 -9.12 2.12 27.73
CA ILE A 185 -8.80 1.59 26.40
C ILE A 185 -8.11 0.24 26.52
N ARG A 186 -7.10 0.16 27.41
CA ARG A 186 -6.39 -1.08 27.67
C ARG A 186 -7.34 -2.21 28.05
N THR A 187 -8.31 -1.94 28.92
CA THR A 187 -9.30 -2.91 29.37
C THR A 187 -10.27 -3.29 28.24
N ARG A 188 -10.80 -2.29 27.51
CA ARG A 188 -11.77 -2.47 26.42
C ARG A 188 -11.17 -3.30 25.26
N ARG A 189 -9.91 -3.04 24.90
CA ARG A 189 -9.20 -3.74 23.81
C ARG A 189 -8.42 -4.97 24.26
N LYS A 190 -8.49 -5.31 25.57
CA LYS A 190 -7.79 -6.46 26.19
C LYS A 190 -6.29 -6.44 25.88
N LEU A 191 -5.65 -5.28 26.09
CA LEU A 191 -4.23 -5.10 25.89
C LEU A 191 -3.48 -5.33 27.20
N CYS A 192 -2.31 -5.97 27.12
CA CYS A 192 -1.46 -6.18 28.29
C CYS A 192 -0.80 -4.88 28.76
N GLU A 193 -0.18 -4.90 29.95
CA GLU A 193 0.55 -3.78 30.52
C GLU A 193 1.81 -3.47 29.68
N TYR A 194 2.19 -2.20 29.59
CA TYR A 194 3.22 -1.72 28.67
C TYR A 194 4.60 -2.29 28.96
N ASN A 195 5.08 -2.27 30.21
CA ASN A 195 6.39 -2.82 30.56
C ASN A 195 6.42 -4.34 30.45
N TYR A 196 5.29 -5.03 30.73
CA TYR A 196 5.12 -6.43 30.43
C TYR A 196 5.29 -6.71 28.92
N ALA A 197 4.64 -5.92 28.07
CA ALA A 197 4.78 -6.05 26.63
C ALA A 197 6.23 -5.86 26.18
N VAL A 198 6.91 -4.84 26.68
CA VAL A 198 8.33 -4.57 26.36
C VAL A 198 9.23 -5.73 26.83
N LYS A 199 8.98 -6.32 28.01
CA LYS A 199 9.75 -7.49 28.47
C LYS A 199 9.50 -8.70 27.57
N GLN A 200 8.24 -9.00 27.25
CA GLN A 200 7.86 -10.17 26.47
C GLN A 200 8.20 -10.04 24.96
N ILE A 201 8.30 -8.83 24.39
CA ILE A 201 8.77 -8.66 23.02
C ILE A 201 10.26 -8.92 22.89
N HIS A 202 11.05 -8.68 23.91
CA HIS A 202 12.49 -8.95 23.89
C HIS A 202 12.84 -10.38 24.29
N PHE A 203 12.21 -10.89 25.35
CA PHE A 203 12.45 -12.23 25.87
C PHE A 203 11.11 -12.91 26.19
N PRO A 204 10.42 -13.43 25.16
CA PRO A 204 9.12 -14.06 25.36
C PRO A 204 9.25 -15.40 26.08
N ASP A 205 8.41 -15.64 27.08
CA ASP A 205 8.32 -16.91 27.77
C ASP A 205 7.64 -17.97 26.91
N THR A 206 6.61 -17.57 26.12
CA THR A 206 5.87 -18.44 25.20
C THR A 206 5.49 -17.68 23.94
N MET A 207 5.09 -18.40 22.88
CA MET A 207 4.60 -17.80 21.63
C MET A 207 3.34 -16.97 21.87
N GLU A 208 2.43 -17.41 22.73
CA GLU A 208 1.19 -16.70 23.05
C GLU A 208 1.48 -15.34 23.68
N ARG A 209 2.45 -15.29 24.63
CA ARG A 209 2.87 -14.05 25.28
C ARG A 209 3.58 -13.10 24.31
N LEU A 210 4.33 -13.63 23.36
CA LEU A 210 4.94 -12.85 22.28
C LEU A 210 3.87 -12.18 21.42
N ILE A 211 2.82 -12.93 21.04
CA ILE A 211 1.71 -12.41 20.22
C ILE A 211 0.94 -11.33 20.99
N GLU A 212 0.68 -11.56 22.29
CA GLU A 212 0.01 -10.58 23.16
C GLU A 212 0.81 -9.28 23.30
N ALA A 213 2.11 -9.39 23.56
CA ALA A 213 3.02 -8.26 23.65
C ALA A 213 3.11 -7.49 22.34
N ARG A 214 3.23 -8.22 21.21
CA ARG A 214 3.27 -7.60 19.89
C ARG A 214 1.97 -6.85 19.58
N LYS A 215 0.79 -7.43 19.88
CA LYS A 215 -0.49 -6.75 19.69
C LYS A 215 -0.53 -5.42 20.44
N ARG A 216 -0.07 -5.39 21.70
CA ARG A 216 -0.03 -4.16 22.50
C ARG A 216 0.87 -3.11 21.85
N LEU A 217 2.10 -3.43 21.52
CA LEU A 217 3.08 -2.46 21.01
C LEU A 217 2.71 -1.96 19.60
N VAL A 218 2.16 -2.82 18.75
CA VAL A 218 1.60 -2.45 17.44
C VAL A 218 0.42 -1.48 17.60
N PHE A 219 -0.48 -1.75 18.55
CA PHE A 219 -1.59 -0.85 18.86
C PHE A 219 -1.07 0.54 19.28
N ASP A 220 -0.06 0.57 20.15
CA ASP A 220 0.54 1.81 20.63
C ASP A 220 1.18 2.63 19.51
N GLU A 221 1.88 2.00 18.56
CA GLU A 221 2.46 2.67 17.39
C GLU A 221 1.38 3.29 16.50
N PHE A 222 0.33 2.54 16.17
CA PHE A 222 -0.77 3.06 15.36
C PHE A 222 -1.57 4.14 16.08
N PHE A 223 -1.84 3.94 17.36
CA PHE A 223 -2.60 4.88 18.17
C PHE A 223 -1.91 6.24 18.24
N LEU A 224 -0.62 6.28 18.57
CA LEU A 224 0.15 7.53 18.61
C LEU A 224 0.24 8.19 17.25
N PHE A 225 0.43 7.40 16.19
CA PHE A 225 0.51 7.91 14.83
C PHE A 225 -0.79 8.57 14.39
N ILE A 226 -1.92 7.87 14.55
CA ILE A 226 -3.25 8.40 14.16
C ILE A 226 -3.62 9.60 15.03
N MET A 227 -3.36 9.52 16.34
CA MET A 227 -3.60 10.60 17.30
C MET A 227 -2.80 11.85 16.89
N GLY A 228 -1.52 11.70 16.59
CA GLY A 228 -0.67 12.81 16.14
C GLY A 228 -1.18 13.47 14.86
N MET A 229 -1.63 12.68 13.89
CA MET A 229 -2.20 13.20 12.64
C MET A 229 -3.52 13.93 12.86
N GLN A 230 -4.45 13.33 13.60
CA GLN A 230 -5.78 13.93 13.84
C GLN A 230 -5.70 15.16 14.75
N TYR A 231 -4.84 15.14 15.75
CA TYR A 231 -4.61 16.30 16.61
C TYR A 231 -3.99 17.48 15.85
N GLN A 232 -3.10 17.23 14.88
CA GLN A 232 -2.61 18.28 13.99
C GLN A 232 -3.71 18.81 13.07
N LYS A 233 -4.60 17.94 12.57
CA LYS A 233 -5.75 18.34 11.77
C LYS A 233 -6.67 19.29 12.56
N GLU A 234 -6.91 19.03 13.84
CA GLU A 234 -7.75 19.88 14.68
C GLU A 234 -7.07 21.19 15.09
N LYS A 235 -5.75 21.16 15.33
CA LYS A 235 -4.96 22.38 15.60
C LYS A 235 -4.66 23.22 14.37
N ARG A 236 -4.57 22.65 13.17
CA ARG A 236 -4.66 23.41 11.93
C ARG A 236 -6.05 24.02 11.99
N THR A 237 -6.11 25.31 12.33
CA THR A 237 -7.34 26.10 12.41
C THR A 237 -8.26 25.64 11.30
N ARG A 238 -9.36 24.92 11.64
CA ARG A 238 -10.35 24.52 10.64
C ARG A 238 -10.73 25.82 9.96
N GLN A 239 -10.40 25.94 8.67
CA GLN A 239 -10.63 27.17 7.93
C GLN A 239 -12.13 27.43 7.95
N GLU A 240 -12.53 28.62 8.41
CA GLU A 240 -13.96 28.97 8.41
C GLU A 240 -14.54 28.82 7.01
N ASN A 241 -15.74 28.29 6.95
CA ASN A 241 -16.46 28.16 5.70
C ASN A 241 -16.96 29.54 5.24
N ARG A 242 -16.27 30.09 4.24
CA ARG A 242 -16.66 31.36 3.62
C ARG A 242 -17.75 31.18 2.56
N PHE A 243 -17.99 29.97 2.13
CA PHE A 243 -18.91 29.61 1.07
C PHE A 243 -19.96 28.62 1.59
N VAL A 244 -20.72 29.02 2.59
CA VAL A 244 -21.82 28.21 3.13
C VAL A 244 -22.87 28.01 2.05
N MET A 245 -23.17 26.75 1.71
CA MET A 245 -24.17 26.42 0.70
C MET A 245 -25.56 26.39 1.32
N GLU A 246 -26.47 27.11 0.74
CA GLU A 246 -27.88 27.16 1.11
C GLU A 246 -28.73 26.29 0.17
N HIS A 247 -29.98 26.05 0.52
CA HIS A 247 -30.96 25.36 -0.34
C HIS A 247 -30.56 23.92 -0.73
N PRO A 248 -30.34 22.99 0.25
CA PRO A 248 -29.98 21.59 -0.06
C PRO A 248 -31.10 20.85 -0.83
N GLU A 249 -32.35 21.29 -0.75
CA GLU A 249 -33.48 20.79 -1.54
C GLU A 249 -33.23 20.81 -3.05
N PHE A 250 -32.42 21.74 -3.54
CA PHE A 250 -32.04 21.78 -4.96
C PHE A 250 -31.31 20.50 -5.40
N VAL A 251 -30.45 19.95 -4.55
CA VAL A 251 -29.73 18.71 -4.84
C VAL A 251 -30.69 17.54 -4.92
N GLU A 252 -31.68 17.46 -4.01
CA GLU A 252 -32.71 16.43 -4.03
C GLU A 252 -33.60 16.52 -5.28
N ASP A 253 -33.94 17.73 -5.71
CA ASP A 253 -34.70 17.95 -6.95
C ASP A 253 -33.91 17.47 -8.18
N LEU A 254 -32.59 17.66 -8.21
CA LEU A 254 -31.75 17.15 -9.29
C LEU A 254 -31.68 15.61 -9.26
N ILE A 255 -31.56 15.01 -8.08
CA ILE A 255 -31.53 13.54 -7.92
C ILE A 255 -32.83 12.92 -8.47
N GLN A 256 -33.99 13.52 -8.20
CA GLN A 256 -35.29 13.03 -8.70
C GLN A 256 -35.39 13.11 -10.22
N LYS A 257 -34.67 14.02 -10.88
CA LYS A 257 -34.62 14.16 -12.34
C LYS A 257 -33.64 13.21 -13.03
N LEU A 258 -32.83 12.48 -12.26
CA LEU A 258 -31.90 11.49 -12.84
C LEU A 258 -32.68 10.33 -13.48
N PRO A 259 -32.22 9.77 -14.62
CA PRO A 259 -32.86 8.62 -15.28
C PRO A 259 -32.58 7.28 -14.55
N TYR A 260 -31.96 7.31 -13.41
CA TYR A 260 -31.61 6.16 -12.56
C TYR A 260 -31.56 6.59 -11.09
N GLU A 261 -31.70 5.64 -10.20
CA GLU A 261 -31.57 5.88 -8.77
C GLU A 261 -30.08 5.82 -8.34
N LEU A 262 -29.70 6.72 -7.44
CA LEU A 262 -28.38 6.63 -6.80
C LEU A 262 -28.34 5.42 -5.87
N THR A 263 -27.19 4.73 -5.82
CA THR A 263 -26.94 3.66 -4.86
C THR A 263 -26.92 4.20 -3.42
N GLY A 264 -27.12 3.31 -2.45
CA GLY A 264 -27.04 3.69 -1.03
C GLY A 264 -25.71 4.34 -0.66
N ALA A 265 -24.60 3.81 -1.20
CA ALA A 265 -23.28 4.38 -0.99
C ALA A 265 -23.11 5.78 -1.63
N GLN A 266 -23.65 5.99 -2.83
CA GLN A 266 -23.64 7.30 -3.47
C GLN A 266 -24.46 8.33 -2.68
N ARG A 267 -25.63 7.94 -2.16
CA ARG A 267 -26.48 8.82 -1.32
C ARG A 267 -25.75 9.19 -0.03
N ARG A 268 -25.13 8.24 0.66
CA ARG A 268 -24.31 8.51 1.86
C ARG A 268 -23.17 9.49 1.56
N ALA A 269 -22.39 9.22 0.51
CA ALA A 269 -21.26 10.08 0.12
C ALA A 269 -21.72 11.50 -0.26
N LEU A 270 -22.86 11.64 -0.92
CA LEU A 270 -23.42 12.94 -1.28
C LEU A 270 -23.93 13.67 -0.04
N HIS A 271 -24.59 12.96 0.88
CA HIS A 271 -25.02 13.51 2.17
C HIS A 271 -23.84 14.07 2.96
N ASP A 272 -22.75 13.29 3.06
CA ASP A 272 -21.52 13.74 3.73
C ASP A 272 -20.96 15.04 3.09
N VAL A 273 -20.99 15.14 1.75
CA VAL A 273 -20.55 16.34 1.01
C VAL A 273 -21.48 17.53 1.32
N THR A 274 -22.79 17.32 1.25
CA THR A 274 -23.74 18.41 1.48
C THR A 274 -23.70 18.90 2.91
N GLU A 275 -23.61 18.02 3.90
CA GLU A 275 -23.46 18.38 5.31
C GLU A 275 -22.19 19.20 5.55
N ASN A 276 -21.05 18.80 4.97
CA ASN A 276 -19.80 19.56 5.13
C ASN A 276 -19.85 20.93 4.44
N MET A 277 -20.47 21.03 3.26
CA MET A 277 -20.54 22.31 2.55
C MET A 277 -21.51 23.31 3.24
N GLN A 278 -22.44 22.85 4.05
CA GLN A 278 -23.30 23.66 4.92
C GLN A 278 -22.67 23.94 6.28
N GLY A 279 -21.66 23.18 6.68
CA GLY A 279 -21.02 23.25 7.98
C GLY A 279 -20.23 24.54 8.20
N PRO A 280 -19.75 24.80 9.44
CA PRO A 280 -19.02 26.00 9.81
C PRO A 280 -17.59 26.05 9.24
N TYR A 281 -17.09 24.94 8.69
CA TYR A 281 -15.71 24.83 8.20
C TYR A 281 -15.66 24.45 6.72
N ALA A 282 -14.63 24.90 6.00
CA ALA A 282 -14.39 24.51 4.62
C ALA A 282 -14.19 22.99 4.50
N MET A 283 -14.95 22.35 3.64
CA MET A 283 -14.88 20.90 3.41
C MET A 283 -13.51 20.49 2.86
N GLN A 284 -12.92 19.45 3.43
CA GLN A 284 -11.78 18.73 2.87
C GLN A 284 -12.11 17.23 2.87
N ARG A 285 -12.58 16.71 1.72
CA ARG A 285 -13.12 15.35 1.64
C ARG A 285 -12.58 14.56 0.47
N LEU A 286 -12.29 13.28 0.72
CA LEU A 286 -11.97 12.27 -0.29
C LEU A 286 -13.20 11.38 -0.55
N ILE A 287 -13.67 11.34 -1.80
CA ILE A 287 -14.60 10.30 -2.27
C ILE A 287 -13.77 9.19 -2.92
N GLN A 288 -13.79 8.03 -2.30
CA GLN A 288 -13.13 6.83 -2.78
C GLN A 288 -14.16 5.83 -3.31
N GLY A 289 -13.91 5.26 -4.47
CA GLY A 289 -14.80 4.24 -5.04
C GLY A 289 -14.18 3.59 -6.26
N ASP A 290 -14.64 2.41 -6.61
CA ASP A 290 -14.15 1.65 -7.76
C ASP A 290 -14.38 2.38 -9.09
N VAL A 291 -13.72 1.92 -10.16
CA VAL A 291 -13.95 2.41 -11.51
C VAL A 291 -15.41 2.17 -11.91
N GLY A 292 -16.11 3.25 -12.28
CA GLY A 292 -17.52 3.18 -12.66
C GLY A 292 -18.50 3.13 -11.49
N SER A 293 -18.09 3.44 -10.26
CA SER A 293 -19.00 3.60 -9.12
C SER A 293 -19.83 4.89 -9.15
N GLY A 294 -19.68 5.73 -10.20
CA GLY A 294 -20.49 6.92 -10.41
C GLY A 294 -20.05 8.16 -9.65
N LYS A 295 -18.76 8.31 -9.30
CA LYS A 295 -18.21 9.50 -8.63
C LYS A 295 -18.46 10.80 -9.40
N THR A 296 -18.44 10.75 -10.73
CA THR A 296 -18.62 11.93 -11.59
C THR A 296 -19.98 12.61 -11.41
N ILE A 297 -21.06 11.84 -11.16
CA ILE A 297 -22.38 12.44 -10.91
C ILE A 297 -22.41 13.16 -9.57
N LEU A 298 -21.71 12.63 -8.54
CA LEU A 298 -21.61 13.30 -7.24
C LEU A 298 -20.88 14.65 -7.37
N ALA A 299 -19.78 14.66 -8.15
CA ALA A 299 -19.07 15.89 -8.47
C ALA A 299 -19.97 16.90 -9.19
N PHE A 300 -20.72 16.47 -10.20
CA PHE A 300 -21.65 17.34 -10.92
C PHE A 300 -22.72 17.93 -10.00
N LEU A 301 -23.33 17.12 -9.14
CA LEU A 301 -24.37 17.58 -8.21
C LEU A 301 -23.82 18.62 -7.23
N ALA A 302 -22.62 18.41 -6.68
CA ALA A 302 -21.96 19.38 -5.82
C ALA A 302 -21.62 20.69 -6.58
N MET A 303 -21.11 20.58 -7.81
CA MET A 303 -20.79 21.73 -8.65
C MET A 303 -22.03 22.54 -9.06
N ALA A 304 -23.11 21.86 -9.42
CA ALA A 304 -24.38 22.50 -9.77
C ALA A 304 -24.99 23.23 -8.57
N TRP A 305 -24.84 22.65 -7.38
CA TRP A 305 -25.28 23.28 -6.13
C TRP A 305 -24.47 24.52 -5.80
N CYS A 306 -23.14 24.50 -5.98
CA CYS A 306 -22.29 25.70 -5.92
C CYS A 306 -22.79 26.81 -6.87
N ALA A 307 -23.06 26.44 -8.12
CA ALA A 307 -23.54 27.38 -9.15
C ALA A 307 -24.90 27.97 -8.80
N GLN A 308 -25.82 27.19 -8.19
CA GLN A 308 -27.11 27.64 -7.70
C GLN A 308 -26.96 28.68 -6.57
N ASN A 309 -25.91 28.54 -5.74
CA ASN A 309 -25.59 29.52 -4.70
C ASN A 309 -24.79 30.74 -5.20
N GLY A 310 -24.57 30.85 -6.52
CA GLY A 310 -23.87 31.99 -7.12
C GLY A 310 -22.35 31.86 -7.11
N TYR A 311 -21.80 30.66 -6.85
CA TYR A 311 -20.36 30.44 -6.73
C TYR A 311 -19.79 29.59 -7.87
N GLN A 312 -18.53 29.82 -8.21
CA GLN A 312 -17.79 28.99 -9.14
C GLN A 312 -17.34 27.67 -8.50
N SER A 313 -17.33 26.64 -9.32
CA SER A 313 -16.76 25.34 -8.98
C SER A 313 -15.84 24.85 -10.09
N ALA A 314 -14.72 24.22 -9.75
CA ALA A 314 -13.77 23.76 -10.76
C ALA A 314 -13.32 22.32 -10.52
N ILE A 315 -13.32 21.50 -11.60
CA ILE A 315 -12.82 20.13 -11.59
C ILE A 315 -11.56 20.00 -12.44
N MET A 316 -10.49 19.48 -11.86
CA MET A 316 -9.24 19.20 -12.52
C MET A 316 -9.13 17.72 -12.88
N ALA A 317 -9.02 17.42 -14.17
CA ALA A 317 -8.80 16.08 -14.70
C ALA A 317 -7.33 15.85 -15.09
N PRO A 318 -6.81 14.62 -14.99
CA PRO A 318 -5.40 14.32 -15.30
C PRO A 318 -5.05 14.42 -16.77
N THR A 319 -6.03 14.31 -17.67
CA THR A 319 -5.83 14.39 -19.12
C THR A 319 -6.85 15.28 -19.80
N GLU A 320 -6.47 15.79 -20.95
CA GLU A 320 -7.35 16.65 -21.77
C GLU A 320 -8.59 15.90 -22.28
N VAL A 321 -8.43 14.63 -22.60
CA VAL A 321 -9.55 13.80 -23.07
C VAL A 321 -10.59 13.61 -21.96
N LEU A 322 -10.16 13.36 -20.73
CA LEU A 322 -11.07 13.25 -19.59
C LEU A 322 -11.72 14.60 -19.27
N ALA A 323 -10.94 15.69 -19.34
CA ALA A 323 -11.51 17.04 -19.18
C ALA A 323 -12.59 17.34 -20.24
N GLN A 324 -12.33 16.99 -21.49
CA GLN A 324 -13.32 17.14 -22.58
C GLN A 324 -14.58 16.32 -22.32
N GLN A 325 -14.44 15.07 -21.87
CA GLN A 325 -15.58 14.20 -21.52
C GLN A 325 -16.40 14.76 -20.34
N HIS A 326 -15.75 15.24 -19.28
CA HIS A 326 -16.47 15.91 -18.18
C HIS A 326 -17.21 17.15 -18.68
N TYR A 327 -16.56 17.97 -19.51
CA TYR A 327 -17.16 19.15 -20.09
C TYR A 327 -18.43 18.84 -20.87
N GLU A 328 -18.37 17.89 -21.79
CA GLU A 328 -19.52 17.46 -22.61
C GLU A 328 -20.63 16.83 -21.76
N THR A 329 -20.23 16.03 -20.76
CA THR A 329 -21.19 15.41 -19.84
C THR A 329 -21.93 16.46 -19.01
N PHE A 330 -21.21 17.45 -18.48
CA PHE A 330 -21.80 18.50 -17.65
C PHE A 330 -22.70 19.43 -18.48
N GLN A 331 -22.32 19.73 -19.73
CA GLN A 331 -23.21 20.46 -20.64
C GLN A 331 -24.53 19.71 -20.88
N LYS A 332 -24.44 18.42 -21.20
CA LYS A 332 -25.64 17.58 -21.41
C LYS A 332 -26.51 17.48 -20.16
N LEU A 333 -25.91 17.36 -18.98
CA LEU A 333 -26.66 17.32 -17.73
C LEU A 333 -27.32 18.67 -17.42
N CYS A 334 -26.62 19.79 -17.66
CA CYS A 334 -27.25 21.11 -17.53
C CYS A 334 -28.45 21.27 -18.46
N GLU A 335 -28.31 20.90 -19.72
CA GLU A 335 -29.41 20.92 -20.70
C GLU A 335 -30.58 20.00 -20.25
N GLN A 336 -30.27 18.78 -19.85
CA GLN A 336 -31.28 17.79 -19.40
C GLN A 336 -32.09 18.29 -18.19
N PHE A 337 -31.41 18.96 -17.24
CA PHE A 337 -32.06 19.45 -16.02
C PHE A 337 -32.67 20.86 -16.19
N GLY A 338 -32.45 21.52 -17.34
CA GLY A 338 -32.90 22.88 -17.58
C GLY A 338 -32.09 23.92 -16.79
N LEU A 339 -30.82 23.65 -16.52
CA LEU A 339 -29.90 24.54 -15.82
C LEU A 339 -29.17 25.45 -16.80
N HIS A 340 -29.16 26.74 -16.51
CA HIS A 340 -28.51 27.76 -17.37
C HIS A 340 -27.14 28.20 -16.83
N PHE A 341 -26.38 27.29 -16.22
CA PHE A 341 -25.04 27.58 -15.73
C PHE A 341 -24.02 27.54 -16.87
N PRO A 342 -23.08 28.51 -16.94
CA PRO A 342 -21.99 28.45 -17.90
C PRO A 342 -21.06 27.28 -17.58
N VAL A 343 -20.81 26.42 -18.56
CA VAL A 343 -19.76 25.39 -18.46
C VAL A 343 -18.55 25.89 -19.24
N ILE A 344 -17.37 25.92 -18.60
CA ILE A 344 -16.13 26.47 -19.17
C ILE A 344 -15.06 25.36 -19.20
N LEU A 345 -14.43 25.17 -20.37
CA LEU A 345 -13.30 24.27 -20.53
C LEU A 345 -11.99 25.07 -20.59
N LEU A 346 -10.93 24.59 -19.86
CA LEU A 346 -9.59 25.13 -19.94
C LEU A 346 -8.55 24.00 -19.94
N THR A 347 -7.88 23.78 -21.09
CA THR A 347 -6.85 22.75 -21.26
C THR A 347 -5.54 23.30 -21.82
N GLY A 348 -4.46 22.51 -21.71
CA GLY A 348 -3.14 22.90 -22.16
C GLY A 348 -3.03 23.10 -23.68
N SER A 349 -3.71 22.28 -24.48
CA SER A 349 -3.65 22.28 -25.95
C SER A 349 -4.49 23.35 -26.63
N MET A 350 -5.35 24.07 -25.88
CA MET A 350 -6.16 25.17 -26.44
C MET A 350 -5.27 26.25 -27.04
N THR A 351 -5.74 26.81 -28.16
CA THR A 351 -5.08 27.94 -28.81
C THR A 351 -5.07 29.19 -27.91
N ALA A 352 -4.14 30.10 -28.15
CA ALA A 352 -4.06 31.36 -27.38
C ALA A 352 -5.37 32.15 -27.37
N LYS A 353 -6.11 32.16 -28.51
CA LYS A 353 -7.43 32.80 -28.63
C LYS A 353 -8.48 32.12 -27.75
N GLN A 354 -8.53 30.80 -27.76
CA GLN A 354 -9.45 30.01 -26.92
C GLN A 354 -9.17 30.21 -25.44
N LYS A 355 -7.87 30.16 -25.03
CA LYS A 355 -7.47 30.39 -23.64
C LYS A 355 -7.86 31.81 -23.18
N ARG A 356 -7.65 32.82 -24.02
CA ARG A 356 -8.04 34.19 -23.68
C ARG A 356 -9.55 34.28 -23.46
N SER A 357 -10.34 33.74 -24.35
CA SER A 357 -11.82 33.69 -24.17
C SER A 357 -12.23 32.93 -22.92
N ALA A 358 -11.54 31.82 -22.59
CA ALA A 358 -11.83 31.09 -21.37
C ALA A 358 -11.50 31.94 -20.13
N TYR A 359 -10.36 32.65 -20.10
CA TYR A 359 -9.98 33.53 -18.98
C TYR A 359 -11.00 34.65 -18.78
N GLU A 360 -11.41 35.35 -19.87
CA GLU A 360 -12.44 36.38 -19.81
C GLU A 360 -13.76 35.84 -19.22
N ARG A 361 -14.14 34.60 -19.57
CA ARG A 361 -15.33 33.98 -19.02
C ARG A 361 -15.19 33.55 -17.55
N LEU A 362 -13.98 33.14 -17.10
CA LEU A 362 -13.70 32.82 -15.69
C LEU A 362 -13.85 34.06 -14.80
N GLU A 363 -13.48 35.23 -15.27
CA GLU A 363 -13.62 36.50 -14.56
C GLU A 363 -15.06 37.05 -14.59
N LEU A 364 -15.82 36.71 -15.65
CA LEU A 364 -17.15 37.28 -15.87
C LEU A 364 -18.27 36.51 -15.16
N TYR A 365 -18.18 35.17 -15.15
CA TYR A 365 -19.28 34.32 -14.65
C TYR A 365 -19.00 33.82 -13.24
N GLU A 366 -19.68 34.38 -12.25
CA GLU A 366 -19.53 34.03 -10.84
C GLU A 366 -20.06 32.65 -10.46
N ASN A 367 -20.94 32.06 -11.29
CA ASN A 367 -21.60 30.76 -11.06
C ASN A 367 -21.28 29.70 -12.12
N ALA A 368 -20.07 29.73 -12.66
CA ALA A 368 -19.68 28.80 -13.71
C ALA A 368 -19.22 27.42 -13.15
N LEU A 369 -19.55 26.36 -13.90
CA LEU A 369 -18.94 25.04 -13.76
C LEU A 369 -17.69 25.00 -14.64
N ILE A 370 -16.52 24.83 -14.05
CA ILE A 370 -15.23 24.94 -14.73
C ILE A 370 -14.59 23.55 -14.79
N VAL A 371 -14.19 23.13 -15.98
CA VAL A 371 -13.55 21.84 -16.23
C VAL A 371 -12.19 22.08 -16.88
N GLY A 372 -11.15 21.40 -16.43
CA GLY A 372 -9.87 21.56 -17.10
C GLY A 372 -8.81 20.58 -16.63
N THR A 373 -7.58 20.85 -17.07
CA THR A 373 -6.39 20.09 -16.67
C THR A 373 -5.51 20.97 -15.77
N ARG A 374 -4.22 20.65 -15.63
CA ARG A 374 -3.25 21.51 -14.93
C ARG A 374 -3.23 22.96 -15.40
N ALA A 375 -3.86 23.30 -16.53
CA ALA A 375 -4.02 24.67 -16.98
C ALA A 375 -4.80 25.53 -15.96
N LEU A 376 -5.66 24.93 -15.13
CA LEU A 376 -6.44 25.60 -14.08
C LEU A 376 -5.57 26.17 -12.95
N ILE A 377 -4.44 25.56 -12.65
CA ILE A 377 -3.55 25.96 -11.55
C ILE A 377 -2.40 26.89 -11.99
N GLN A 378 -2.27 27.18 -13.29
CA GLN A 378 -1.27 28.12 -13.80
C GLN A 378 -1.51 29.55 -13.26
N GLU A 379 -0.51 30.44 -13.35
CA GLU A 379 -0.61 31.80 -12.80
C GLU A 379 -1.73 32.65 -13.42
N LYS A 380 -1.97 32.47 -14.72
CA LYS A 380 -2.86 33.35 -15.51
C LYS A 380 -4.36 33.24 -15.20
N PRO A 381 -4.96 32.05 -14.92
CA PRO A 381 -6.39 32.00 -14.61
C PRO A 381 -6.71 32.76 -13.32
N ALA A 382 -7.57 33.75 -13.41
CA ALA A 382 -8.19 34.45 -12.31
C ALA A 382 -9.65 34.00 -12.21
N TYR A 383 -10.10 33.70 -11.01
CA TYR A 383 -11.45 33.22 -10.72
C TYR A 383 -12.24 34.32 -10.02
N ALA A 384 -13.49 34.54 -10.42
CA ALA A 384 -14.34 35.56 -9.82
C ALA A 384 -14.75 35.18 -8.38
N ASN A 385 -15.14 33.91 -8.16
CA ASN A 385 -15.70 33.48 -6.89
C ASN A 385 -15.63 31.95 -6.72
N LEU A 386 -14.42 31.40 -6.66
CA LEU A 386 -14.17 29.94 -6.63
C LEU A 386 -14.42 29.36 -5.25
N ALA A 387 -15.53 28.65 -5.07
CA ALA A 387 -15.96 28.08 -3.80
C ALA A 387 -15.72 26.56 -3.65
N LEU A 388 -15.59 25.83 -4.77
CA LEU A 388 -15.34 24.37 -4.75
C LEU A 388 -14.28 24.00 -5.75
N VAL A 389 -13.25 23.28 -5.30
CA VAL A 389 -12.22 22.67 -6.14
C VAL A 389 -12.30 21.15 -6.05
N ILE A 390 -12.35 20.50 -7.20
CA ILE A 390 -12.42 19.02 -7.30
C ILE A 390 -11.19 18.52 -8.04
N THR A 391 -10.54 17.50 -7.50
CA THR A 391 -9.44 16.80 -8.18
C THR A 391 -9.85 15.37 -8.48
N ASP A 392 -9.90 15.01 -9.77
CA ASP A 392 -10.23 13.65 -10.21
C ASP A 392 -8.96 12.82 -10.41
N GLU A 393 -8.98 11.53 -10.05
CA GLU A 393 -7.86 10.58 -10.17
C GLU A 393 -6.59 11.08 -9.44
N GLN A 394 -6.71 11.38 -8.16
CA GLN A 394 -5.67 12.03 -7.34
C GLN A 394 -4.30 11.36 -7.39
N HIS A 395 -4.22 10.02 -7.54
CA HIS A 395 -2.93 9.31 -7.59
C HIS A 395 -1.99 9.81 -8.71
N ARG A 396 -2.50 10.64 -9.62
CA ARG A 396 -1.74 11.27 -10.71
C ARG A 396 -1.32 12.72 -10.43
N PHE A 397 -1.77 13.26 -9.29
CA PHE A 397 -1.43 14.61 -8.83
C PHE A 397 -0.69 14.55 -7.50
N GLY A 398 0.34 15.35 -7.32
CA GLY A 398 1.01 15.48 -6.01
C GLY A 398 0.19 16.33 -5.02
N VAL A 399 0.44 16.17 -3.73
CA VAL A 399 -0.17 16.99 -2.65
C VAL A 399 -0.01 18.48 -2.94
N ARG A 400 1.17 18.91 -3.39
CA ARG A 400 1.47 20.30 -3.74
C ARG A 400 0.53 20.87 -4.81
N GLN A 401 0.13 20.09 -5.82
CA GLN A 401 -0.77 20.59 -6.88
C GLN A 401 -2.21 20.79 -6.37
N ARG A 402 -2.64 20.00 -5.39
CA ARG A 402 -3.92 20.19 -4.70
C ARG A 402 -3.90 21.50 -3.91
N GLU A 403 -2.83 21.75 -3.17
CA GLU A 403 -2.65 22.99 -2.42
C GLU A 403 -2.59 24.22 -3.36
N GLU A 404 -1.84 24.13 -4.45
CA GLU A 404 -1.80 25.19 -5.48
C GLU A 404 -3.18 25.46 -6.09
N PHE A 405 -4.03 24.41 -6.23
CA PHE A 405 -5.39 24.59 -6.73
C PHE A 405 -6.31 25.22 -5.68
N ALA A 406 -6.21 24.83 -4.44
CA ALA A 406 -6.96 25.45 -3.34
C ALA A 406 -6.59 26.93 -3.15
N GLN A 407 -5.34 27.31 -3.37
CA GLN A 407 -4.87 28.71 -3.29
C GLN A 407 -5.41 29.61 -4.41
N LYS A 408 -6.09 29.06 -5.43
CA LYS A 408 -6.75 29.87 -6.47
C LYS A 408 -8.06 30.49 -6.02
N GLY A 409 -8.68 29.97 -4.97
CA GLY A 409 -9.87 30.53 -4.31
C GLY A 409 -9.54 31.08 -2.92
N ASP A 410 -10.49 31.77 -2.33
CA ASP A 410 -10.39 32.25 -0.95
C ASP A 410 -10.94 31.20 0.02
N MET A 411 -10.13 30.18 0.33
CA MET A 411 -10.49 29.01 1.16
C MET A 411 -11.67 28.17 0.60
N PRO A 412 -11.58 27.67 -0.62
CA PRO A 412 -12.65 26.89 -1.22
C PRO A 412 -12.81 25.52 -0.52
N HIS A 413 -13.98 24.93 -0.66
CA HIS A 413 -14.17 23.52 -0.37
C HIS A 413 -13.28 22.66 -1.27
N ILE A 414 -12.68 21.61 -0.73
CA ILE A 414 -11.80 20.69 -1.44
C ILE A 414 -12.46 19.30 -1.49
N LEU A 415 -12.72 18.83 -2.69
CA LEU A 415 -13.20 17.49 -2.95
C LEU A 415 -12.20 16.72 -3.78
N VAL A 416 -11.76 15.58 -3.31
CA VAL A 416 -10.84 14.70 -4.01
C VAL A 416 -11.57 13.44 -4.40
N MET A 417 -11.37 12.97 -5.64
CA MET A 417 -11.92 11.70 -6.10
C MET A 417 -10.80 10.73 -6.46
N SER A 418 -10.94 9.48 -6.04
CA SER A 418 -10.02 8.40 -6.40
C SER A 418 -10.78 7.21 -6.95
N ALA A 419 -10.35 6.71 -8.12
CA ALA A 419 -10.83 5.46 -8.69
C ALA A 419 -9.95 4.25 -8.30
N THR A 420 -8.85 4.48 -7.58
CA THR A 420 -8.12 3.38 -6.96
C THR A 420 -8.77 3.05 -5.63
N PRO A 421 -9.36 1.87 -5.49
CA PRO A 421 -9.77 1.41 -4.18
C PRO A 421 -8.52 1.18 -3.34
N ILE A 422 -8.34 2.03 -2.33
CA ILE A 422 -7.30 1.90 -1.32
C ILE A 422 -7.98 1.28 -0.09
N PRO A 423 -7.44 0.25 0.53
CA PRO A 423 -8.01 -0.27 1.77
C PRO A 423 -8.28 0.87 2.77
N ARG A 424 -9.43 0.83 3.45
CA ARG A 424 -9.87 1.90 4.37
C ARG A 424 -8.81 2.28 5.38
N THR A 425 -8.13 1.28 5.92
CA THR A 425 -7.03 1.43 6.88
C THR A 425 -5.86 2.26 6.31
N LEU A 426 -5.49 2.00 5.06
CA LEU A 426 -4.43 2.72 4.39
C LEU A 426 -4.85 4.15 4.01
N ALA A 427 -6.12 4.34 3.66
CA ALA A 427 -6.67 5.66 3.35
C ALA A 427 -6.59 6.62 4.55
N ILE A 428 -6.83 6.13 5.78
CA ILE A 428 -6.69 6.90 7.01
C ILE A 428 -5.24 7.42 7.19
N ILE A 429 -4.26 6.63 6.80
CA ILE A 429 -2.85 7.00 6.92
C ILE A 429 -2.42 7.98 5.83
N ILE A 430 -2.82 7.73 4.57
CA ILE A 430 -2.40 8.56 3.43
C ILE A 430 -3.12 9.91 3.39
N TYR A 431 -4.38 9.93 3.83
CA TYR A 431 -5.27 11.08 3.72
C TYR A 431 -5.84 11.50 5.09
N GLY A 432 -5.04 11.35 6.16
CA GLY A 432 -5.49 11.68 7.51
C GLY A 432 -5.87 13.15 7.72
N ASP A 433 -5.50 14.02 6.76
CA ASP A 433 -5.91 15.42 6.69
C ASP A 433 -7.32 15.63 6.10
N MET A 434 -7.95 14.58 5.52
CA MET A 434 -9.25 14.66 4.86
C MET A 434 -10.30 13.76 5.51
N ASP A 435 -11.56 14.10 5.36
CA ASP A 435 -12.67 13.19 5.64
C ASP A 435 -12.85 12.21 4.49
N ILE A 436 -13.24 10.97 4.77
CA ILE A 436 -13.31 9.91 3.76
C ILE A 436 -14.74 9.42 3.60
N SER A 437 -15.26 9.48 2.37
CA SER A 437 -16.51 8.83 1.97
C SER A 437 -16.22 7.70 1.00
N VAL A 438 -16.75 6.51 1.26
CA VAL A 438 -16.51 5.32 0.43
C VAL A 438 -17.76 4.97 -0.38
N VAL A 439 -17.59 4.87 -1.70
CA VAL A 439 -18.62 4.39 -2.64
C VAL A 439 -18.27 2.95 -3.04
N ASP A 440 -18.71 2.01 -2.22
CA ASP A 440 -18.44 0.57 -2.30
C ASP A 440 -19.53 -0.22 -3.04
N GLU A 441 -20.54 0.46 -3.57
CA GLU A 441 -21.59 -0.14 -4.37
C GLU A 441 -21.44 0.18 -5.85
N VAL A 442 -21.79 -0.78 -6.70
CA VAL A 442 -21.80 -0.63 -8.16
C VAL A 442 -23.25 -0.43 -8.62
N PRO A 443 -23.54 0.49 -9.59
CA PRO A 443 -24.89 0.68 -10.11
C PRO A 443 -25.51 -0.62 -10.63
N ALA A 444 -26.77 -0.86 -10.31
CA ALA A 444 -27.49 -2.13 -10.51
C ALA A 444 -27.58 -2.64 -11.96
N ARG A 445 -27.42 -1.75 -12.96
CA ARG A 445 -27.49 -2.13 -14.40
C ARG A 445 -26.17 -2.69 -14.94
N ARG A 446 -25.06 -2.66 -14.19
CA ARG A 446 -23.76 -3.09 -14.66
C ARG A 446 -23.59 -4.61 -14.52
N LEU A 447 -23.36 -5.30 -15.66
CA LEU A 447 -23.08 -6.72 -15.67
C LEU A 447 -21.66 -7.01 -15.15
N PRO A 448 -21.46 -8.06 -14.34
CA PRO A 448 -20.13 -8.47 -13.90
C PRO A 448 -19.25 -8.84 -15.10
N ILE A 449 -17.99 -8.36 -15.09
CA ILE A 449 -17.02 -8.71 -16.13
C ILE A 449 -16.61 -10.17 -15.97
N LYS A 450 -16.67 -10.97 -17.03
CA LYS A 450 -16.18 -12.34 -17.05
C LYS A 450 -14.68 -12.36 -17.25
N ASN A 451 -13.97 -12.86 -16.25
CA ASN A 451 -12.51 -12.92 -16.24
C ASN A 451 -12.00 -14.30 -16.60
N CYS A 452 -10.88 -14.40 -17.32
CA CYS A 452 -10.14 -15.65 -17.47
C CYS A 452 -8.63 -15.40 -17.47
N VAL A 453 -7.90 -16.32 -16.84
CA VAL A 453 -6.42 -16.35 -16.83
C VAL A 453 -5.98 -17.57 -17.64
N VAL A 454 -5.23 -17.32 -18.69
CA VAL A 454 -4.82 -18.34 -19.66
C VAL A 454 -3.31 -18.25 -19.93
N ASN A 455 -2.72 -19.30 -20.50
CA ASN A 455 -1.34 -19.27 -20.94
C ASN A 455 -1.20 -18.75 -22.38
N THR A 456 0.02 -18.57 -22.84
CA THR A 456 0.36 -18.05 -24.19
C THR A 456 -0.17 -18.93 -25.34
N ALA A 457 -0.37 -20.25 -25.12
CA ALA A 457 -0.93 -21.15 -26.15
C ALA A 457 -2.42 -20.85 -26.46
N TYR A 458 -3.09 -20.05 -25.64
CA TYR A 458 -4.48 -19.66 -25.85
C TYR A 458 -4.65 -18.48 -26.82
N ARG A 459 -3.57 -17.79 -27.22
CA ARG A 459 -3.61 -16.61 -28.10
C ARG A 459 -4.50 -16.77 -29.33
N PRO A 460 -4.40 -17.85 -30.13
CA PRO A 460 -5.24 -17.99 -31.34
C PRO A 460 -6.73 -17.99 -31.02
N LYS A 461 -7.12 -18.61 -29.90
CA LYS A 461 -8.53 -18.60 -29.42
C LYS A 461 -8.95 -17.23 -28.93
N ALA A 462 -8.06 -16.48 -28.26
CA ALA A 462 -8.34 -15.12 -27.83
C ALA A 462 -8.53 -14.18 -29.03
N TYR A 463 -7.71 -14.30 -30.10
CA TYR A 463 -7.86 -13.50 -31.32
C TYR A 463 -9.16 -13.82 -32.06
N ALA A 464 -9.50 -15.11 -32.18
CA ALA A 464 -10.77 -15.52 -32.76
C ALA A 464 -11.96 -14.95 -31.98
N PHE A 465 -11.88 -14.96 -30.63
CA PHE A 465 -12.91 -14.37 -29.76
C PHE A 465 -13.03 -12.85 -29.96
N VAL A 466 -11.91 -12.13 -30.04
CA VAL A 466 -11.89 -10.68 -30.35
C VAL A 466 -12.54 -10.43 -31.71
N ALA A 467 -12.20 -11.21 -32.74
CA ALA A 467 -12.78 -11.07 -34.07
C ALA A 467 -14.30 -11.30 -34.08
N ASP A 468 -14.80 -12.26 -33.30
CA ASP A 468 -16.24 -12.54 -33.19
C ASP A 468 -17.01 -11.44 -32.47
N GLU A 469 -16.41 -10.84 -31.42
CA GLU A 469 -17.01 -9.68 -30.74
C GLU A 469 -17.02 -8.43 -31.66
N VAL A 470 -15.96 -8.23 -32.43
CA VAL A 470 -15.92 -7.15 -33.44
C VAL A 470 -17.00 -7.35 -34.53
N LYS A 471 -17.22 -8.58 -35.00
CA LYS A 471 -18.31 -8.90 -35.95
C LYS A 471 -19.72 -8.58 -35.39
N LYS A 472 -19.87 -8.65 -34.05
CA LYS A 472 -21.12 -8.25 -33.37
C LYS A 472 -21.26 -6.73 -33.23
N GLY A 473 -20.27 -5.96 -33.69
CA GLY A 473 -20.23 -4.50 -33.61
C GLY A 473 -19.52 -3.94 -32.36
N HIS A 474 -18.93 -4.81 -31.53
CA HIS A 474 -18.21 -4.39 -30.34
C HIS A 474 -16.73 -4.04 -30.63
N GLN A 475 -16.06 -3.46 -29.62
CA GLN A 475 -14.66 -3.07 -29.72
C GLN A 475 -13.81 -3.77 -28.65
N ALA A 476 -12.50 -3.85 -28.89
CA ALA A 476 -11.57 -4.52 -28.00
C ALA A 476 -10.34 -3.66 -27.69
N TYR A 477 -9.90 -3.72 -26.43
CA TYR A 477 -8.57 -3.27 -26.02
C TYR A 477 -7.62 -4.45 -25.96
N VAL A 478 -6.38 -4.23 -26.43
CA VAL A 478 -5.27 -5.18 -26.28
C VAL A 478 -4.11 -4.45 -25.61
N ILE A 479 -3.69 -4.91 -24.45
CA ILE A 479 -2.67 -4.25 -23.65
C ILE A 479 -1.37 -5.05 -23.62
N CYS A 480 -0.26 -4.38 -24.00
CA CYS A 480 1.08 -4.93 -23.93
C CYS A 480 1.95 -4.18 -22.91
N PRO A 481 2.88 -4.84 -22.22
CA PRO A 481 3.70 -4.19 -21.17
C PRO A 481 4.76 -3.23 -21.72
N LEU A 482 5.20 -3.38 -22.97
CA LEU A 482 6.31 -2.63 -23.56
C LEU A 482 5.89 -1.85 -24.81
N VAL A 483 6.60 -0.75 -25.10
CA VAL A 483 6.42 0.01 -26.36
C VAL A 483 7.17 -0.62 -27.50
N GLU A 484 8.45 -0.95 -27.28
CA GLU A 484 9.40 -1.53 -28.25
C GLU A 484 10.19 -2.63 -27.56
N ALA A 485 10.72 -3.58 -28.34
CA ALA A 485 11.68 -4.55 -27.85
C ALA A 485 12.98 -3.83 -27.43
N SER A 486 13.48 -4.15 -26.25
CA SER A 486 14.79 -3.68 -25.77
C SER A 486 15.67 -4.87 -25.42
N GLU A 487 16.98 -4.76 -25.67
CA GLU A 487 17.94 -5.82 -25.35
C GLU A 487 17.84 -6.22 -23.86
N GLY A 488 17.65 -7.51 -23.60
CA GLY A 488 17.53 -8.07 -22.26
C GLY A 488 16.13 -8.02 -21.62
N THR A 489 15.13 -7.39 -22.24
CA THR A 489 13.78 -7.32 -21.70
C THR A 489 12.86 -8.30 -22.42
N GLN A 490 12.45 -9.39 -21.77
CA GLN A 490 11.46 -10.34 -22.30
C GLN A 490 10.05 -9.79 -22.10
N GLY A 491 9.21 -9.78 -23.15
CA GLY A 491 7.79 -9.40 -23.11
C GLY A 491 7.29 -8.84 -24.43
N GLU A 492 5.98 -8.94 -24.62
CA GLU A 492 5.32 -8.44 -25.84
C GLU A 492 5.35 -6.90 -25.88
N ASN A 493 5.68 -6.34 -27.02
CA ASN A 493 5.68 -4.91 -27.26
C ASN A 493 4.55 -4.51 -28.23
N VAL A 494 4.07 -3.28 -28.09
CA VAL A 494 2.90 -2.78 -28.83
C VAL A 494 3.12 -2.77 -30.34
N ILE A 495 4.33 -2.41 -30.81
CA ILE A 495 4.60 -2.21 -32.23
C ILE A 495 4.62 -3.52 -32.99
N ASP A 496 5.39 -4.52 -32.50
CA ASP A 496 5.48 -5.80 -33.17
C ASP A 496 4.23 -6.64 -32.95
N TYR A 497 3.65 -6.57 -31.76
CA TYR A 497 2.38 -7.25 -31.45
C TYR A 497 1.25 -6.77 -32.34
N SER A 498 1.16 -5.47 -32.62
CA SER A 498 0.12 -4.93 -33.50
C SER A 498 0.22 -5.47 -34.93
N LYS A 499 1.44 -5.67 -35.45
CA LYS A 499 1.65 -6.27 -36.78
C LYS A 499 1.18 -7.73 -36.80
N THR A 500 1.62 -8.52 -35.84
CA THR A 500 1.18 -9.92 -35.70
C THR A 500 -0.35 -10.03 -35.59
N LEU A 501 -0.94 -9.14 -34.77
CA LEU A 501 -2.40 -9.15 -34.60
C LEU A 501 -3.15 -8.76 -35.89
N MET A 502 -2.62 -7.82 -36.69
CA MET A 502 -3.18 -7.45 -37.99
C MET A 502 -3.12 -8.60 -39.00
N GLU A 503 -2.11 -9.46 -38.93
CA GLU A 503 -1.98 -10.65 -39.78
C GLU A 503 -2.96 -11.78 -39.36
N GLU A 504 -3.22 -11.92 -38.07
CA GLU A 504 -4.07 -12.97 -37.50
C GLU A 504 -5.58 -12.61 -37.51
N LEU A 505 -5.93 -11.33 -37.53
CA LEU A 505 -7.32 -10.90 -37.55
C LEU A 505 -7.88 -10.89 -38.99
N PRO A 506 -9.20 -11.13 -39.15
CA PRO A 506 -9.86 -11.04 -40.47
C PRO A 506 -9.65 -9.69 -41.13
N SER A 507 -9.45 -9.72 -42.48
CA SER A 507 -9.34 -8.50 -43.28
C SER A 507 -10.61 -7.64 -43.13
N GLY A 508 -10.42 -6.37 -42.76
CA GLY A 508 -11.54 -5.41 -42.54
C GLY A 508 -11.66 -4.92 -41.11
N ILE A 509 -10.97 -5.53 -40.13
CA ILE A 509 -10.91 -5.02 -38.77
C ILE A 509 -9.78 -3.95 -38.70
N GLN A 510 -10.14 -2.73 -38.34
CA GLN A 510 -9.19 -1.64 -38.17
C GLN A 510 -8.51 -1.72 -36.79
N VAL A 511 -7.19 -1.85 -36.82
CA VAL A 511 -6.36 -1.91 -35.60
C VAL A 511 -5.65 -0.57 -35.39
N GLY A 512 -5.90 0.09 -34.29
CA GLY A 512 -5.19 1.29 -33.85
C GLY A 512 -4.05 0.97 -32.90
N VAL A 513 -3.00 1.80 -32.89
CA VAL A 513 -1.85 1.65 -32.00
C VAL A 513 -1.69 2.90 -31.14
N LEU A 514 -1.58 2.74 -29.84
CA LEU A 514 -1.45 3.83 -28.87
C LEU A 514 -0.38 3.58 -27.84
N HIS A 515 0.60 4.48 -27.71
CA HIS A 515 1.68 4.33 -26.72
C HIS A 515 2.23 5.66 -26.19
N GLY A 516 2.96 5.61 -25.08
CA GLY A 516 3.44 6.77 -24.34
C GLY A 516 4.32 7.74 -25.13
N LYS A 517 5.15 7.23 -26.06
CA LYS A 517 6.09 8.04 -26.88
C LYS A 517 5.42 8.90 -27.95
N MET A 518 4.11 8.70 -28.23
CA MET A 518 3.37 9.49 -29.23
C MET A 518 3.08 10.90 -28.75
N LYS A 519 3.00 11.86 -29.68
CA LYS A 519 2.57 13.25 -29.41
C LYS A 519 1.11 13.25 -28.90
N SER A 520 0.78 14.14 -27.99
CA SER A 520 -0.56 14.23 -27.38
C SER A 520 -1.69 14.41 -28.42
N SER A 521 -1.45 15.21 -29.46
CA SER A 521 -2.41 15.40 -30.56
C SER A 521 -2.76 14.08 -31.27
N LYS A 522 -1.76 13.26 -31.57
CA LYS A 522 -1.98 11.97 -32.24
C LYS A 522 -2.65 10.95 -31.33
N LYS A 523 -2.34 10.97 -30.02
CA LYS A 523 -3.04 10.14 -29.02
C LYS A 523 -4.52 10.49 -28.98
N ASN A 524 -4.84 11.77 -28.95
CA ASN A 524 -6.22 12.25 -28.91
C ASN A 524 -7.00 11.85 -30.20
N GLU A 525 -6.36 11.98 -31.38
CA GLU A 525 -6.94 11.56 -32.66
C GLU A 525 -7.30 10.07 -32.66
N ILE A 526 -6.36 9.20 -32.30
CA ILE A 526 -6.58 7.73 -32.25
C ILE A 526 -7.67 7.38 -31.25
N MET A 527 -7.67 8.01 -30.09
CA MET A 527 -8.68 7.76 -29.06
C MET A 527 -10.08 8.23 -29.51
N GLN A 528 -10.16 9.32 -30.26
CA GLN A 528 -11.41 9.79 -30.85
C GLN A 528 -11.91 8.83 -31.94
N GLU A 529 -11.02 8.39 -32.84
CA GLU A 529 -11.35 7.38 -33.85
C GLU A 529 -11.82 6.06 -33.24
N PHE A 530 -11.24 5.66 -32.12
CA PHE A 530 -11.69 4.49 -31.37
C PHE A 530 -13.06 4.74 -30.72
N ALA A 531 -13.28 5.89 -30.09
CA ALA A 531 -14.58 6.23 -29.51
C ALA A 531 -15.70 6.31 -30.56
N GLU A 532 -15.38 6.74 -31.80
CA GLU A 532 -16.29 6.82 -32.94
C GLU A 532 -16.47 5.47 -33.68
N ASN A 533 -15.89 4.37 -33.17
CA ASN A 533 -15.87 3.03 -33.75
C ASN A 533 -15.26 2.94 -35.17
N LYS A 534 -14.38 3.89 -35.52
CA LYS A 534 -13.57 3.81 -36.75
C LYS A 534 -12.43 2.81 -36.59
N ILE A 535 -11.93 2.65 -35.38
CA ILE A 535 -10.99 1.63 -34.95
C ILE A 535 -11.75 0.63 -34.09
N GLN A 536 -11.68 -0.69 -34.41
CA GLN A 536 -12.36 -1.74 -33.69
C GLN A 536 -11.46 -2.40 -32.63
N VAL A 537 -10.15 -2.45 -32.86
CA VAL A 537 -9.19 -3.04 -31.91
C VAL A 537 -8.11 -2.01 -31.62
N LEU A 538 -7.91 -1.66 -30.35
CA LEU A 538 -6.88 -0.72 -29.92
C LEU A 538 -5.76 -1.45 -29.17
N VAL A 539 -4.60 -1.56 -29.79
CA VAL A 539 -3.38 -2.11 -29.17
C VAL A 539 -2.64 -1.00 -28.44
N SER A 540 -2.43 -1.15 -27.14
CA SER A 540 -1.84 -0.06 -26.34
C SER A 540 -0.94 -0.58 -25.22
N THR A 541 -0.15 0.33 -24.66
CA THR A 541 0.44 0.17 -23.32
C THR A 541 -0.57 0.61 -22.25
N THR A 542 -0.14 0.67 -20.99
CA THR A 542 -0.92 1.19 -19.85
C THR A 542 -1.44 2.62 -20.01
N VAL A 543 -1.08 3.33 -21.07
CA VAL A 543 -1.59 4.70 -21.36
C VAL A 543 -3.11 4.76 -21.44
N VAL A 544 -3.80 3.64 -21.75
CA VAL A 544 -5.27 3.51 -21.73
C VAL A 544 -5.87 3.56 -20.32
N GLU A 545 -5.08 3.41 -19.25
CA GLU A 545 -5.56 3.60 -17.87
C GLU A 545 -6.23 4.97 -17.68
N VAL A 546 -5.99 5.92 -18.56
CA VAL A 546 -6.44 7.30 -18.41
C VAL A 546 -7.66 7.59 -19.29
N GLY A 547 -8.80 7.57 -18.66
CA GLY A 547 -9.89 8.53 -18.85
C GLY A 547 -10.88 8.36 -20.01
N VAL A 548 -10.68 7.57 -21.05
CA VAL A 548 -11.67 7.51 -22.14
C VAL A 548 -12.75 6.47 -21.84
N ASN A 549 -14.00 6.94 -21.82
CA ASN A 549 -15.16 6.07 -21.71
C ASN A 549 -15.60 5.62 -23.12
N VAL A 550 -15.44 4.33 -23.42
CA VAL A 550 -15.94 3.72 -24.67
C VAL A 550 -16.91 2.60 -24.29
N PRO A 551 -18.21 2.88 -24.18
CA PRO A 551 -19.22 1.91 -23.74
C PRO A 551 -19.29 0.66 -24.62
N ASN A 552 -18.95 0.80 -25.92
CA ASN A 552 -18.96 -0.28 -26.91
C ASN A 552 -17.77 -1.23 -26.79
N ALA A 553 -16.75 -0.92 -25.99
CA ALA A 553 -15.61 -1.82 -25.76
C ALA A 553 -15.97 -2.90 -24.75
N THR A 554 -16.11 -4.14 -25.22
CA THR A 554 -16.53 -5.29 -24.41
C THR A 554 -15.40 -6.27 -24.10
N VAL A 555 -14.25 -6.20 -24.80
CA VAL A 555 -13.13 -7.13 -24.60
C VAL A 555 -11.90 -6.37 -24.15
N MET A 556 -11.28 -6.85 -23.06
CA MET A 556 -9.97 -6.47 -22.60
C MET A 556 -9.05 -7.69 -22.68
N LEU A 557 -8.07 -7.67 -23.57
CA LEU A 557 -7.01 -8.67 -23.69
C LEU A 557 -5.71 -8.10 -23.12
N ILE A 558 -5.10 -8.75 -22.13
CA ILE A 558 -3.88 -8.28 -21.48
C ILE A 558 -2.77 -9.30 -21.70
N GLU A 559 -1.76 -8.92 -22.44
CA GLU A 559 -0.55 -9.73 -22.67
C GLU A 559 0.44 -9.60 -21.52
N ASN A 560 1.12 -10.72 -21.20
CA ASN A 560 2.06 -10.80 -20.08
C ASN A 560 1.46 -10.19 -18.79
N ALA A 561 0.25 -10.60 -18.45
CA ALA A 561 -0.48 -10.09 -17.28
C ALA A 561 0.29 -10.26 -15.96
N ASP A 562 1.21 -11.22 -15.91
CA ASP A 562 2.13 -11.47 -14.81
C ASP A 562 3.09 -10.30 -14.52
N ARG A 563 3.27 -9.37 -15.45
CA ARG A 563 4.14 -8.19 -15.31
C ARG A 563 3.44 -6.97 -14.70
N PHE A 564 2.12 -6.98 -14.64
CA PHE A 564 1.35 -5.87 -14.11
C PHE A 564 1.01 -6.08 -12.64
N GLY A 565 0.86 -4.99 -11.89
CA GLY A 565 0.31 -5.03 -10.55
C GLY A 565 -1.19 -5.33 -10.54
N LEU A 566 -1.72 -5.93 -9.46
CA LEU A 566 -3.15 -6.26 -9.37
C LEU A 566 -4.04 -5.01 -9.46
N ALA A 567 -3.67 -3.92 -8.79
CA ALA A 567 -4.39 -2.66 -8.88
C ALA A 567 -4.42 -2.12 -10.32
N GLN A 568 -3.30 -2.23 -11.06
CA GLN A 568 -3.21 -1.81 -12.44
C GLN A 568 -4.07 -2.68 -13.37
N LEU A 569 -4.03 -4.00 -13.20
CA LEU A 569 -4.90 -4.93 -13.93
C LEU A 569 -6.38 -4.66 -13.64
N HIS A 570 -6.72 -4.34 -12.41
CA HIS A 570 -8.07 -3.96 -12.04
C HIS A 570 -8.53 -2.66 -12.73
N GLN A 571 -7.69 -1.65 -12.78
CA GLN A 571 -7.97 -0.40 -13.49
C GLN A 571 -8.15 -0.62 -15.01
N LEU A 572 -7.27 -1.43 -15.63
CA LEU A 572 -7.40 -1.81 -17.03
C LEU A 572 -8.70 -2.57 -17.29
N ARG A 573 -9.02 -3.57 -16.46
CA ARG A 573 -10.29 -4.29 -16.54
C ARG A 573 -11.49 -3.36 -16.45
N GLY A 574 -11.45 -2.35 -15.60
CA GLY A 574 -12.50 -1.35 -15.45
C GLY A 574 -12.73 -0.45 -16.67
N ARG A 575 -11.90 -0.56 -17.72
CA ARG A 575 -12.12 0.14 -19.00
C ARG A 575 -13.19 -0.51 -19.88
N VAL A 576 -13.53 -1.76 -19.64
CA VAL A 576 -14.67 -2.46 -20.25
C VAL A 576 -15.80 -2.63 -19.24
N GLY A 577 -16.97 -3.10 -19.68
CA GLY A 577 -18.14 -3.25 -18.83
C GLY A 577 -18.83 -1.93 -18.46
N ARG A 578 -18.79 -0.95 -19.35
CA ARG A 578 -19.42 0.37 -19.18
C ARG A 578 -20.71 0.56 -19.97
N GLY A 579 -21.03 -0.40 -20.82
CA GLY A 579 -22.29 -0.50 -21.57
C GLY A 579 -23.16 -1.63 -21.03
N ASP A 580 -24.27 -1.87 -21.73
CA ASP A 580 -25.26 -2.90 -21.38
C ASP A 580 -24.85 -4.31 -21.83
N ALA A 581 -23.82 -4.44 -22.69
CA ALA A 581 -23.32 -5.70 -23.20
C ALA A 581 -22.38 -6.42 -22.22
N GLN A 582 -22.43 -7.77 -22.21
CA GLN A 582 -21.51 -8.57 -21.42
C GLN A 582 -20.07 -8.31 -21.83
N SER A 583 -19.22 -8.01 -20.87
CA SER A 583 -17.79 -7.74 -21.10
C SER A 583 -16.89 -8.83 -20.56
N TYR A 584 -15.69 -8.92 -21.14
CA TYR A 584 -14.74 -9.99 -20.92
C TYR A 584 -13.33 -9.41 -20.69
N CYS A 585 -12.60 -10.01 -19.74
CA CYS A 585 -11.19 -9.69 -19.49
C CYS A 585 -10.36 -10.99 -19.60
N ILE A 586 -9.50 -11.05 -20.60
CA ILE A 586 -8.64 -12.20 -20.90
C ILE A 586 -7.22 -11.80 -20.50
N MET A 587 -6.65 -12.49 -19.53
CA MET A 587 -5.30 -12.24 -18.99
C MET A 587 -4.36 -13.36 -19.42
N ILE A 588 -3.38 -13.04 -20.27
CA ILE A 588 -2.38 -14.02 -20.74
C ILE A 588 -1.19 -14.00 -19.78
N ASN A 589 -0.99 -15.12 -19.10
CA ASN A 589 0.14 -15.34 -18.22
C ASN A 589 1.29 -16.01 -19.00
N ALA A 590 2.43 -15.34 -19.10
CA ALA A 590 3.64 -15.88 -19.71
C ALA A 590 4.60 -16.54 -18.71
N SER A 591 4.39 -16.32 -17.40
CA SER A 591 5.26 -16.84 -16.34
C SER A 591 4.84 -18.24 -15.90
N SER A 592 5.81 -19.13 -15.69
CA SER A 592 5.62 -20.44 -15.05
C SER A 592 5.61 -20.39 -13.51
N ALA A 593 5.92 -19.25 -12.91
CA ALA A 593 6.02 -19.10 -11.47
C ALA A 593 4.64 -19.27 -10.77
N LYS A 594 4.60 -20.11 -9.73
CA LYS A 594 3.39 -20.37 -8.94
C LYS A 594 2.82 -19.10 -8.29
N THR A 595 3.71 -18.16 -7.90
CA THR A 595 3.34 -16.87 -7.31
C THR A 595 2.59 -15.97 -8.30
N ALA A 596 3.04 -15.90 -9.56
CA ALA A 596 2.36 -15.15 -10.62
C ALA A 596 0.95 -15.69 -10.87
N LYS A 597 0.80 -17.02 -10.91
CA LYS A 597 -0.50 -17.67 -11.09
C LYS A 597 -1.45 -17.36 -9.92
N LYS A 598 -0.99 -17.53 -8.67
CA LYS A 598 -1.80 -17.20 -7.47
C LYS A 598 -2.28 -15.74 -7.49
N ARG A 599 -1.40 -14.81 -7.87
CA ARG A 599 -1.73 -13.38 -7.97
C ARG A 599 -2.85 -13.12 -8.99
N LEU A 600 -2.74 -13.68 -10.20
CA LEU A 600 -3.76 -13.50 -11.24
C LEU A 600 -5.09 -14.19 -10.90
N GLU A 601 -5.07 -15.28 -10.13
CA GLU A 601 -6.29 -15.96 -9.67
C GLU A 601 -7.16 -15.08 -8.76
N ILE A 602 -6.59 -14.10 -8.06
CA ILE A 602 -7.34 -13.13 -7.26
C ILE A 602 -8.29 -12.32 -8.14
N LEU A 603 -7.80 -11.82 -9.28
CA LEU A 603 -8.60 -11.09 -10.26
C LEU A 603 -9.68 -11.97 -10.91
N ASN A 604 -9.42 -13.26 -11.03
CA ASN A 604 -10.40 -14.21 -11.57
C ASN A 604 -11.56 -14.48 -10.59
N LYS A 605 -11.28 -14.40 -9.28
CA LYS A 605 -12.24 -14.69 -8.21
C LYS A 605 -13.16 -13.52 -7.86
N SER A 606 -12.71 -12.29 -8.05
CA SER A 606 -13.44 -11.10 -7.59
C SER A 606 -13.38 -9.95 -8.60
N ASN A 607 -14.51 -9.24 -8.69
CA ASN A 607 -14.60 -7.96 -9.38
C ASN A 607 -14.55 -6.77 -8.40
N ASP A 608 -14.52 -7.02 -7.10
CA ASP A 608 -14.43 -6.00 -6.06
C ASP A 608 -13.01 -5.42 -5.98
N GLY A 609 -12.89 -4.14 -6.28
CA GLY A 609 -11.62 -3.43 -6.28
C GLY A 609 -11.00 -3.29 -4.90
N PHE A 610 -11.79 -3.14 -3.82
CA PHE A 610 -11.29 -3.06 -2.46
C PHE A 610 -10.70 -4.39 -2.00
N PHE A 611 -11.37 -5.49 -2.33
CA PHE A 611 -10.84 -6.83 -2.08
C PHE A 611 -9.52 -7.05 -2.83
N ILE A 612 -9.47 -6.73 -4.13
CA ILE A 612 -8.27 -6.89 -4.96
C ILE A 612 -7.12 -6.03 -4.43
N ALA A 613 -7.39 -4.79 -4.02
CA ALA A 613 -6.39 -3.91 -3.44
C ALA A 613 -5.83 -4.46 -2.13
N SER A 614 -6.68 -5.03 -1.25
CA SER A 614 -6.23 -5.65 -0.01
C SER A 614 -5.35 -6.88 -0.27
N GLU A 615 -5.69 -7.71 -1.25
CA GLU A 615 -4.90 -8.88 -1.63
C GLU A 615 -3.58 -8.50 -2.33
N ASP A 616 -3.58 -7.48 -3.22
CA ASP A 616 -2.34 -6.95 -3.84
C ASP A 616 -1.35 -6.48 -2.77
N LEU A 617 -1.89 -5.84 -1.78
CA LEU A 617 -1.18 -5.30 -0.65
C LEU A 617 -0.52 -6.40 0.19
N LYS A 618 -1.25 -7.46 0.53
CA LYS A 618 -0.72 -8.64 1.25
C LYS A 618 0.41 -9.33 0.48
N LEU A 619 0.34 -9.32 -0.85
CA LEU A 619 1.34 -10.00 -1.71
C LEU A 619 2.62 -9.20 -1.92
N ARG A 620 2.56 -7.86 -1.95
CA ARG A 620 3.71 -6.99 -2.22
C ARG A 620 4.52 -6.66 -0.99
N GLY A 621 3.89 -6.65 0.19
CA GLY A 621 4.48 -6.11 1.39
C GLY A 621 4.56 -4.56 1.39
N PRO A 622 4.95 -3.94 2.52
CA PRO A 622 4.84 -2.49 2.73
C PRO A 622 5.76 -1.62 1.85
N GLY A 623 6.85 -2.15 1.33
CA GLY A 623 7.90 -1.34 0.70
C GLY A 623 7.61 -0.77 -0.68
N ASP A 624 6.70 -1.38 -1.46
CA ASP A 624 6.53 -1.06 -2.88
C ASP A 624 5.36 -0.09 -3.17
N PHE A 625 4.44 0.09 -2.22
CA PHE A 625 3.20 0.84 -2.49
C PHE A 625 3.36 2.35 -2.39
N PHE A 626 4.27 2.81 -1.55
CA PHE A 626 4.39 4.24 -1.30
C PHE A 626 5.19 5.00 -2.38
N GLY A 627 5.90 4.31 -3.27
CA GLY A 627 6.88 5.00 -4.13
C GLY A 627 7.92 5.78 -3.28
N ILE A 628 7.92 5.55 -1.97
CA ILE A 628 8.49 6.32 -0.87
C ILE A 628 10.00 6.11 -0.76
N ARG A 629 10.59 5.34 -1.65
CA ARG A 629 12.08 5.34 -1.76
C ARG A 629 12.67 6.70 -2.12
N GLN A 630 11.82 7.74 -2.32
CA GLN A 630 12.29 9.09 -2.67
C GLN A 630 11.97 10.21 -1.66
N SER A 631 11.16 9.97 -0.61
CA SER A 631 10.94 11.00 0.43
C SER A 631 10.39 10.39 1.72
N GLY A 632 11.24 10.25 2.76
CA GLY A 632 10.90 10.05 4.17
C GLY A 632 9.99 8.85 4.49
N ASP A 633 10.57 7.68 4.79
CA ASP A 633 9.83 6.45 5.07
C ASP A 633 8.97 6.56 6.34
N LEU A 634 7.69 6.23 6.23
CA LEU A 634 6.85 5.81 7.35
C LEU A 634 7.35 4.43 7.84
N VAL A 635 8.34 4.42 8.70
CA VAL A 635 8.89 3.20 9.26
C VAL A 635 8.35 3.02 10.68
N PHE A 636 7.35 2.14 10.83
CA PHE A 636 6.98 1.61 12.13
C PHE A 636 8.05 0.61 12.59
N ALA A 637 8.31 0.54 13.88
CA ALA A 637 9.30 -0.37 14.41
C ALA A 637 8.81 -1.83 14.44
N LEU A 638 7.53 -2.06 14.71
CA LEU A 638 6.88 -3.36 14.80
C LEU A 638 5.65 -3.50 13.92
N ALA A 639 4.89 -2.43 13.75
CA ALA A 639 3.61 -2.45 13.08
C ALA A 639 3.77 -2.64 11.57
N ASP A 640 2.97 -3.54 11.03
CA ASP A 640 2.77 -3.70 9.59
C ASP A 640 1.34 -3.30 9.25
N ILE A 641 1.18 -2.23 8.46
CA ILE A 641 -0.13 -1.66 8.12
C ILE A 641 -1.10 -2.70 7.54
N TYR A 642 -0.58 -3.77 6.96
CA TYR A 642 -1.34 -4.77 6.22
C TYR A 642 -1.64 -6.01 7.07
N GLN A 643 -0.63 -6.53 7.73
CA GLN A 643 -0.79 -7.68 8.61
C GLN A 643 -1.59 -7.31 9.86
N ASP A 644 -1.40 -6.07 10.33
CA ASP A 644 -2.02 -5.56 11.55
C ASP A 644 -3.22 -4.62 11.26
N ALA A 645 -3.85 -4.72 10.08
CA ALA A 645 -4.96 -3.85 9.66
C ALA A 645 -6.14 -3.81 10.66
N ALA A 646 -6.42 -4.93 11.33
CA ALA A 646 -7.45 -4.98 12.37
C ALA A 646 -7.07 -4.15 13.61
N VAL A 647 -5.80 -4.22 14.02
CA VAL A 647 -5.27 -3.43 15.14
C VAL A 647 -5.26 -1.93 14.80
N LEU A 648 -4.92 -1.59 13.55
CA LEU A 648 -4.97 -0.22 13.05
C LEU A 648 -6.40 0.36 13.13
N GLN A 649 -7.40 -0.44 12.74
CA GLN A 649 -8.79 -0.03 12.84
C GLN A 649 -9.21 0.16 14.30
N GLU A 650 -8.87 -0.79 15.19
CA GLU A 650 -9.12 -0.68 16.63
C GLU A 650 -8.50 0.60 17.20
N ALA A 651 -7.26 0.94 16.84
CA ALA A 651 -6.59 2.15 17.27
C ALA A 651 -7.28 3.43 16.74
N SER A 652 -7.71 3.43 15.47
CA SER A 652 -8.42 4.56 14.87
C SER A 652 -9.76 4.86 15.53
N GLU A 653 -10.52 3.82 15.91
CA GLU A 653 -11.78 3.95 16.63
C GLU A 653 -11.58 4.61 18.01
N GLU A 654 -10.55 4.17 18.75
CA GLU A 654 -10.27 4.73 20.08
C GLU A 654 -9.77 6.18 20.00
N VAL A 655 -8.92 6.50 19.01
CA VAL A 655 -8.46 7.88 18.77
C VAL A 655 -9.65 8.80 18.48
N LYS A 656 -10.57 8.35 17.63
CA LYS A 656 -11.78 9.11 17.32
C LYS A 656 -12.61 9.38 18.57
N THR A 657 -12.86 8.35 19.38
CA THR A 657 -13.64 8.48 20.63
C THR A 657 -13.01 9.48 21.59
N ILE A 658 -11.69 9.39 21.81
CA ILE A 658 -10.98 10.32 22.71
C ILE A 658 -11.08 11.76 22.21
N LEU A 659 -10.85 11.99 20.92
CA LEU A 659 -10.86 13.36 20.36
C LEU A 659 -12.28 13.94 20.26
N GLU A 660 -13.33 13.10 20.21
CA GLU A 660 -14.72 13.55 20.33
C GLU A 660 -15.07 13.95 21.76
N GLU A 661 -14.52 13.24 22.78
CA GLU A 661 -14.80 13.50 24.22
C GLU A 661 -13.87 14.60 24.79
N ASP A 662 -12.58 14.58 24.46
CA ASP A 662 -11.54 15.51 24.94
C ASP A 662 -10.60 15.94 23.81
N PRO A 663 -11.02 16.87 22.93
CA PRO A 663 -10.24 17.28 21.74
C PRO A 663 -8.85 17.83 22.07
N GLU A 664 -8.67 18.46 23.22
CA GLU A 664 -7.40 19.07 23.64
C GLU A 664 -6.58 18.19 24.60
N LEU A 665 -7.06 17.00 24.93
CA LEU A 665 -6.43 16.06 25.86
C LEU A 665 -6.14 16.71 27.24
N THR A 666 -7.07 17.48 27.74
CA THR A 666 -6.94 18.26 28.99
C THR A 666 -7.43 17.52 30.22
N GLU A 667 -8.18 16.44 30.07
CA GLU A 667 -8.64 15.63 31.19
C GLU A 667 -7.47 15.02 31.97
N PRO A 668 -7.59 14.89 33.31
CA PRO A 668 -6.51 14.35 34.14
C PRO A 668 -6.00 12.97 33.70
N GLY A 669 -6.87 12.13 33.15
CA GLY A 669 -6.53 10.81 32.60
C GLY A 669 -5.73 10.84 31.31
N HIS A 670 -5.72 11.96 30.59
CA HIS A 670 -5.08 12.11 29.28
C HIS A 670 -3.77 12.89 29.30
N HIS A 671 -3.33 13.46 30.42
CA HIS A 671 -2.10 14.26 30.48
C HIS A 671 -0.82 13.51 30.04
N ILE A 672 -0.70 12.22 30.40
CA ILE A 672 0.46 11.43 30.02
C ILE A 672 0.42 11.18 28.49
N LEU A 673 -0.76 10.88 27.95
CA LEU A 673 -0.98 10.71 26.53
C LEU A 673 -0.66 12.00 25.77
N GLN A 674 -1.13 13.16 26.23
CA GLN A 674 -0.85 14.47 25.64
C GLN A 674 0.65 14.72 25.54
N LYS A 675 1.40 14.50 26.65
CA LYS A 675 2.86 14.66 26.68
C LYS A 675 3.55 13.72 25.67
N LYS A 676 3.13 12.44 25.63
CA LYS A 676 3.71 11.44 24.73
C LYS A 676 3.43 11.78 23.24
N MET A 677 2.22 12.25 22.96
CA MET A 677 1.82 12.68 21.64
C MET A 677 2.60 13.90 21.16
N MET A 678 2.84 14.90 22.04
CA MET A 678 3.67 16.06 21.70
C MET A 678 5.12 15.65 21.39
N GLN A 679 5.72 14.76 22.19
CA GLN A 679 7.04 14.21 21.90
C GLN A 679 7.08 13.49 20.55
N PHE A 680 6.07 12.67 20.27
CA PHE A 680 5.96 11.96 18.99
C PHE A 680 5.87 12.93 17.80
N GLN A 681 5.16 14.04 17.95
CA GLN A 681 5.06 15.08 16.92
C GLN A 681 6.40 15.76 16.65
N GLU A 682 7.16 16.10 17.68
CA GLU A 682 8.48 16.72 17.55
C GLU A 682 9.49 15.77 16.87
N ASP A 683 9.50 14.49 17.27
CA ASP A 683 10.50 13.52 16.82
C ASP A 683 10.21 12.91 15.45
N GLN A 684 8.97 12.62 15.14
CA GLN A 684 8.56 11.81 13.98
C GLN A 684 7.87 12.62 12.89
N LEU A 685 6.86 13.41 13.22
CA LEU A 685 6.08 14.14 12.21
C LEU A 685 6.84 15.32 11.60
N SER A 686 7.78 15.92 12.32
CA SER A 686 8.67 16.95 11.76
C SER A 686 9.64 16.39 10.71
N LYS A 687 9.93 15.08 10.74
CA LYS A 687 10.77 14.38 9.75
C LYS A 687 9.96 13.89 8.55
N MET A 688 8.67 13.74 8.71
CA MET A 688 7.74 13.45 7.62
C MET A 688 7.34 14.77 6.99
N ASN A 689 7.84 15.10 5.80
CA ASN A 689 7.33 16.18 4.95
C ASN A 689 5.91 15.82 4.45
N LEU A 690 4.95 15.70 5.36
CA LEU A 690 3.53 15.47 5.09
C LEU A 690 2.81 16.80 4.89
#